data_f2208853552bd9cbb828df8d5ecbd106
#
_entry.id   f2208853552bd9cbb828df8d5ecbd106
#
_cell.length_a   1.000
_cell.length_b   1.000
_cell.length_c   1.000
_cell.angle_alpha   90.00
_cell.angle_beta   90.00
_cell.angle_gamma   90.00
#
_symmetry.space_group_name_H-M   'P 1'
#
loop_
_entity.id
_entity.type
_entity.pdbx_description
1 polymer ?
#
loop_
_entity_poly.entity_id
_entity_poly.type
_entity_poly.pdbx_seq_one_letter_code
_entity_poly.pdbx_strand_id
1 'polypeptide(L)'
;MLKKNLCVPAINVCLYHLRILPLLLGVGLTVFACHSGVPSDDRSLENALSTFSLEEGFQIELIAGEPLVSDPVAMEIDEQGRLYVVEMHGYPLDLSGSGRVKRLSDTNGDGIMDESVIFADSLLMPTGIMRWKQGLIVTDPPNVFYLEDSDGDGKADIKSTLLTGFALSNPQHNVNTPKLALDNWIYLGHEPSVTTTIYEDKFGDKGTDVYFPEKPDLNRLPQNAGGRSIRFKPDSYDLELLSSRTQFGHTADAFGHRFLVNNSNHIIQEVLTAEYLQRNPHLVITEVTQSSSDHGSGAEVFPITINPQHQLLTDLGVMTSACGLTAYLGAAFPERYDQATFVSEPVSNIVHVDFVKSDGTGFIASREHPDKEFLASTDAWFRPVNAYIGPDGALYILDYYRQIIEHPEWMAEEVVQSGALYNGTDKGRIYRITPKGTSPIDWSDKLTLGEASPEELMGHLSHKNAWWRMNAQRILVDRKPTNLSPSLKQIAVSGESPMGRLHALWTLQGMGALDVETVAGALNDPVPGVRENAVKLSELFLASSPELVPQLLALKDDSDPKVRFQLMQTLGYIESESAFQARKELLFRDIDDKWVQLAALSAPFSESSRLIDPVLNQYTRTPAYDGMVQKLASMVGASMDERTIFTMVKRATQRNAQDNYNWQPALLRGLAQGIKSKELEGTHSAAAGLLASNIFNHPSAEVQEAALQVLEGIGLDNVAGKEEALAEARKIAMNRTLSGEERSLGIRFLALTDPIQYHDMLVGMVQVGEPLPVQLAAFRALSKSEDSSFSKLVIDRWESFTPELRDAAVSAMMMNGERITVLLSALEDGLIQKATIGWRRSVGLMANKDETLRVRARAILTRPEGESEKIMETYQPALELKGTIDEGARVFRENCAICHQMGEDQGLAFGPDLSSLKNRRPASIMTDILNPNSSIADGFDLWEVELQNGELHQGLISSETPTAINLRNAGGIDKNISRTNIKTLKLIEMSAMPTGLEQGISVQEMADLLAYIRKAE
;
A
#
# COMPACT_ATOMS: atom_id res chain seq x y z
N MET A 1 50.55 36.68 -26.16
CA MET A 1 51.41 36.84 -27.34
C MET A 1 50.75 36.24 -28.57
N LEU A 2 50.54 37.15 -29.57
CA LEU A 2 50.29 36.87 -30.99
C LEU A 2 49.10 36.01 -31.39
N LYS A 3 47.95 36.56 -31.81
CA LYS A 3 47.50 37.24 -33.09
C LYS A 3 48.04 36.58 -34.39
N LYS A 4 46.99 36.14 -35.22
CA LYS A 4 46.81 36.51 -36.63
C LYS A 4 45.61 35.77 -37.21
N ASN A 5 44.61 36.47 -37.53
CA ASN A 5 43.88 36.94 -38.69
C ASN A 5 44.27 36.35 -40.07
N LEU A 6 43.22 36.03 -40.85
CA LEU A 6 43.02 36.38 -42.30
C LEU A 6 41.71 35.71 -42.80
N CYS A 7 40.67 36.46 -43.10
CA CYS A 7 40.27 37.22 -44.27
C CYS A 7 39.77 36.40 -45.46
N VAL A 8 38.50 36.63 -45.72
CA VAL A 8 37.59 36.49 -46.88
C VAL A 8 38.22 36.71 -48.26
N PRO A 9 37.67 36.20 -49.41
CA PRO A 9 36.84 37.13 -50.19
C PRO A 9 35.55 36.55 -50.81
N ALA A 10 34.60 37.45 -50.96
CA ALA A 10 33.36 37.38 -51.75
C ALA A 10 33.69 37.57 -53.28
N ILE A 11 32.88 36.97 -54.14
CA ILE A 11 32.71 37.39 -55.51
C ILE A 11 31.25 37.50 -55.88
N ASN A 12 30.90 38.71 -56.29
CA ASN A 12 29.67 39.14 -56.94
C ASN A 12 29.74 38.88 -58.45
N VAL A 13 28.53 39.10 -59.09
CA VAL A 13 28.29 39.46 -60.52
C VAL A 13 27.40 38.42 -61.23
N CYS A 14 26.31 38.67 -61.92
CA CYS A 14 25.58 39.86 -62.44
C CYS A 14 24.26 39.41 -63.06
N LEU A 15 23.33 40.35 -63.12
CA LEU A 15 22.04 40.33 -63.79
C LEU A 15 22.11 40.09 -65.34
N TYR A 16 21.11 39.47 -65.89
CA TYR A 16 20.52 39.89 -67.19
C TYR A 16 18.99 39.65 -67.22
N HIS A 17 18.25 40.68 -67.60
CA HIS A 17 16.85 40.71 -67.95
C HIS A 17 16.59 40.08 -69.36
N LEU A 18 15.40 39.44 -69.50
CA LEU A 18 14.56 39.73 -70.65
C LEU A 18 13.09 39.38 -70.40
N ARG A 19 12.23 40.35 -70.69
CA ARG A 19 10.75 40.28 -70.75
C ARG A 19 10.34 39.52 -72.01
N ILE A 20 9.17 38.82 -71.96
CA ILE A 20 8.08 38.82 -72.98
C ILE A 20 6.84 38.15 -72.34
N LEU A 21 5.73 38.87 -72.39
CA LEU A 21 4.31 38.50 -72.26
C LEU A 21 3.71 38.59 -73.66
N PRO A 22 2.50 38.09 -74.05
CA PRO A 22 1.39 37.44 -73.38
C PRO A 22 0.65 36.30 -74.13
N LEU A 23 -0.43 35.85 -73.68
CA LEU A 23 -1.80 35.50 -74.14
C LEU A 23 -2.30 34.06 -73.97
N LEU A 24 -3.29 33.98 -73.06
CA LEU A 24 -4.60 33.34 -73.09
C LEU A 24 -4.75 31.86 -73.60
N LEU A 25 -5.18 30.94 -72.69
CA LEU A 25 -6.56 30.34 -72.76
C LEU A 25 -6.77 29.43 -71.51
N GLY A 26 -7.92 29.62 -70.86
CA GLY A 26 -8.30 28.93 -69.74
C GLY A 26 -8.75 27.49 -69.95
N VAL A 27 -8.40 26.65 -68.94
CA VAL A 27 -9.23 25.48 -68.55
C VAL A 27 -9.14 25.42 -67.07
N GLY A 28 -10.30 25.61 -66.41
CA GLY A 28 -10.41 25.51 -64.94
C GLY A 28 -10.24 24.03 -64.54
N LEU A 29 -9.21 23.78 -63.76
CA LEU A 29 -9.14 22.64 -62.85
C LEU A 29 -9.10 23.22 -61.44
N THR A 30 -10.26 23.22 -60.78
CA THR A 30 -10.36 23.39 -59.34
C THR A 30 -9.74 22.15 -58.69
N VAL A 31 -8.48 22.26 -58.34
CA VAL A 31 -7.87 21.35 -57.38
C VAL A 31 -8.39 21.74 -56.00
N PHE A 32 -9.38 21.03 -55.51
CA PHE A 32 -9.67 20.99 -54.10
C PHE A 32 -8.42 20.40 -53.41
N ALA A 33 -7.52 21.24 -52.96
CA ALA A 33 -6.57 20.87 -51.93
C ALA A 33 -7.38 20.68 -50.66
N CYS A 34 -7.71 19.42 -50.35
CA CYS A 34 -8.02 19.05 -48.98
C CYS A 34 -6.74 19.37 -48.18
N HIS A 35 -6.70 20.54 -47.58
CA HIS A 35 -5.90 20.72 -46.39
C HIS A 35 -6.57 19.84 -45.34
N SER A 36 -6.05 18.64 -45.17
CA SER A 36 -6.08 18.00 -43.85
C SER A 36 -5.24 18.91 -42.97
N GLY A 37 -5.88 19.92 -42.41
CA GLY A 37 -5.29 20.66 -41.28
C GLY A 37 -5.04 19.64 -40.21
N VAL A 38 -3.77 19.35 -39.94
CA VAL A 38 -3.36 18.89 -38.63
C VAL A 38 -3.97 19.94 -37.69
N PRO A 39 -4.81 19.57 -36.70
CA PRO A 39 -5.32 20.54 -35.76
C PRO A 39 -4.11 21.29 -35.20
N SER A 40 -4.10 22.60 -35.30
CA SER A 40 -3.10 23.39 -34.60
C SER A 40 -3.22 22.99 -33.14
N ASP A 41 -2.11 22.58 -32.56
CA ASP A 41 -1.99 22.19 -31.15
C ASP A 41 -2.09 23.48 -30.31
N ASP A 42 -3.30 24.06 -30.29
CA ASP A 42 -3.61 25.30 -29.63
C ASP A 42 -3.95 25.03 -28.16
N ARG A 43 -2.90 25.06 -27.33
CA ARG A 43 -2.94 24.86 -25.88
C ARG A 43 -3.22 26.15 -25.12
N SER A 44 -3.85 27.12 -25.75
CA SER A 44 -4.26 28.36 -25.09
C SER A 44 -5.32 28.11 -24.03
N LEU A 45 -5.39 29.00 -23.03
CA LEU A 45 -6.45 28.97 -22.01
C LEU A 45 -7.85 29.09 -22.62
N GLU A 46 -7.99 29.78 -23.74
CA GLU A 46 -9.26 29.99 -24.45
C GLU A 46 -9.84 28.66 -24.99
N ASN A 47 -8.98 27.71 -25.36
CA ASN A 47 -9.38 26.41 -25.90
C ASN A 47 -9.42 25.28 -24.85
N ALA A 48 -8.92 25.52 -23.63
CA ALA A 48 -8.80 24.50 -22.61
C ALA A 48 -10.12 23.75 -22.34
N LEU A 49 -11.21 24.47 -22.18
CA LEU A 49 -12.51 23.87 -21.85
C LEU A 49 -13.10 23.03 -22.99
N SER A 50 -12.69 23.30 -24.25
CA SER A 50 -13.18 22.55 -25.42
C SER A 50 -12.63 21.13 -25.52
N THR A 51 -11.59 20.80 -24.75
CA THR A 51 -10.94 19.49 -24.74
C THR A 51 -11.66 18.46 -23.87
N PHE A 52 -12.56 18.91 -23.00
CA PHE A 52 -13.19 18.05 -21.99
C PHE A 52 -14.45 17.36 -22.47
N SER A 53 -14.56 16.07 -22.11
CA SER A 53 -15.81 15.35 -21.99
C SER A 53 -16.15 15.23 -20.50
N LEU A 54 -17.25 15.81 -20.10
CA LEU A 54 -17.71 15.85 -18.69
C LEU A 54 -19.05 15.14 -18.57
N GLU A 55 -19.30 14.51 -17.43
CA GLU A 55 -20.57 13.85 -17.11
C GLU A 55 -21.78 14.77 -17.37
N GLU A 56 -22.85 14.19 -17.93
CA GLU A 56 -24.06 14.93 -18.28
C GLU A 56 -24.71 15.57 -17.04
N GLY A 57 -25.13 16.81 -17.16
CA GLY A 57 -25.71 17.57 -16.05
C GLY A 57 -24.72 18.45 -15.30
N PHE A 58 -23.43 18.41 -15.66
CA PHE A 58 -22.39 19.26 -15.07
C PHE A 58 -21.83 20.25 -16.08
N GLN A 59 -21.20 21.30 -15.55
CA GLN A 59 -20.41 22.29 -16.28
C GLN A 59 -19.05 22.47 -15.62
N ILE A 60 -18.03 22.83 -16.41
CA ILE A 60 -16.67 23.08 -15.97
C ILE A 60 -16.25 24.49 -16.33
N GLU A 61 -15.55 25.16 -15.44
CA GLU A 61 -15.04 26.52 -15.58
C GLU A 61 -13.55 26.54 -15.26
N LEU A 62 -12.77 27.37 -15.95
CA LEU A 62 -11.38 27.66 -15.61
C LEU A 62 -11.35 28.83 -14.64
N ILE A 63 -10.92 28.63 -13.40
CA ILE A 63 -10.90 29.68 -12.37
C ILE A 63 -9.53 30.28 -12.12
N ALA A 64 -8.47 29.59 -12.48
CA ALA A 64 -7.11 30.13 -12.50
C ALA A 64 -6.27 29.37 -13.53
N GLY A 65 -5.38 30.07 -14.19
CA GLY A 65 -4.44 29.50 -15.15
C GLY A 65 -3.17 30.32 -15.22
N GLU A 66 -2.27 29.91 -16.08
CA GLU A 66 -1.01 30.62 -16.31
C GLU A 66 -1.24 32.07 -16.77
N PRO A 67 -0.52 33.08 -16.26
CA PRO A 67 0.66 33.00 -15.37
C PRO A 67 0.34 33.10 -13.87
N LEU A 68 -0.92 33.10 -13.46
CA LEU A 68 -1.31 33.25 -12.05
C LEU A 68 -0.88 32.00 -11.25
N VAL A 69 -0.99 30.84 -11.85
CA VAL A 69 -0.63 29.55 -11.25
C VAL A 69 0.23 28.73 -12.22
N SER A 70 1.17 27.95 -11.67
CA SER A 70 2.01 27.01 -12.41
C SER A 70 2.38 25.80 -11.53
N ASP A 71 2.42 24.60 -12.12
CA ASP A 71 2.75 23.34 -11.42
C ASP A 71 1.97 23.12 -10.09
N PRO A 72 0.63 23.29 -10.05
CA PRO A 72 -0.13 23.17 -8.82
C PRO A 72 -0.28 21.71 -8.41
N VAL A 73 0.05 21.37 -7.14
CA VAL A 73 -0.09 20.01 -6.59
C VAL A 73 -1.07 19.93 -5.43
N ALA A 74 -1.27 21.01 -4.69
CA ALA A 74 -2.20 21.07 -3.58
C ALA A 74 -2.77 22.49 -3.44
N MET A 75 -3.97 22.60 -2.86
CA MET A 75 -4.55 23.90 -2.54
C MET A 75 -5.36 23.87 -1.25
N GLU A 76 -5.63 25.05 -0.71
CA GLU A 76 -6.53 25.27 0.41
C GLU A 76 -7.33 26.53 0.17
N ILE A 77 -8.61 26.55 0.56
CA ILE A 77 -9.47 27.71 0.50
C ILE A 77 -9.68 28.22 1.92
N ASP A 78 -9.24 29.45 2.19
CA ASP A 78 -9.35 30.03 3.51
C ASP A 78 -10.74 30.63 3.83
N GLU A 79 -10.88 31.09 5.05
CA GLU A 79 -12.13 31.65 5.59
C GLU A 79 -12.57 32.96 4.94
N GLN A 80 -11.76 33.55 4.07
CA GLN A 80 -12.08 34.76 3.24
C GLN A 80 -12.22 34.41 1.75
N GLY A 81 -12.16 33.14 1.35
CA GLY A 81 -12.31 32.74 -0.04
C GLY A 81 -11.04 32.84 -0.89
N ARG A 82 -9.88 33.10 -0.27
CA ARG A 82 -8.61 33.14 -0.99
C ARG A 82 -8.09 31.71 -1.18
N LEU A 83 -7.52 31.44 -2.35
CA LEU A 83 -6.92 30.16 -2.65
C LEU A 83 -5.43 30.20 -2.36
N TYR A 84 -4.96 29.30 -1.50
CA TYR A 84 -3.54 29.05 -1.32
C TYR A 84 -3.14 27.83 -2.12
N VAL A 85 -2.22 27.98 -3.05
CA VAL A 85 -1.82 26.92 -4.01
C VAL A 85 -0.35 26.60 -3.82
N VAL A 86 -0.06 25.32 -3.61
CA VAL A 86 1.31 24.80 -3.58
C VAL A 86 1.75 24.51 -5.00
N GLU A 87 2.86 25.14 -5.40
CA GLU A 87 3.51 24.97 -6.69
C GLU A 87 4.82 24.18 -6.52
N MET A 88 4.90 22.98 -7.11
CA MET A 88 6.08 22.09 -7.04
C MET A 88 6.97 22.25 -8.28
N HIS A 89 7.60 23.41 -8.42
CA HIS A 89 8.47 23.69 -9.58
C HIS A 89 9.74 22.82 -9.63
N GLY A 90 10.17 22.28 -8.48
CA GLY A 90 11.36 21.44 -8.41
C GLY A 90 11.22 20.08 -9.11
N TYR A 91 9.99 19.62 -9.34
CA TYR A 91 9.76 18.32 -9.94
C TYR A 91 10.22 18.27 -11.41
N PRO A 92 10.97 17.23 -11.86
CA PRO A 92 11.33 16.04 -11.09
C PRO A 92 12.67 16.10 -10.34
N LEU A 93 13.64 16.96 -10.68
CA LEU A 93 15.03 16.82 -10.22
C LEU A 93 15.66 18.07 -9.60
N ASP A 94 14.93 19.20 -9.50
CA ASP A 94 15.49 20.47 -9.00
C ASP A 94 15.26 20.62 -7.50
N LEU A 95 16.32 20.52 -6.71
CA LEU A 95 16.34 20.75 -5.26
C LEU A 95 16.87 22.15 -4.88
N SER A 96 16.82 23.11 -5.77
CA SER A 96 17.30 24.49 -5.51
C SER A 96 16.40 25.31 -4.58
N GLY A 97 15.21 24.78 -4.21
CA GLY A 97 14.20 25.51 -3.45
C GLY A 97 13.32 26.39 -4.34
N SER A 98 12.97 25.90 -5.52
CA SER A 98 12.11 26.60 -6.47
C SER A 98 10.62 26.48 -6.15
N GLY A 99 10.22 25.56 -5.26
CA GLY A 99 8.84 25.37 -4.81
C GLY A 99 8.32 26.58 -4.02
N ARG A 100 7.03 26.82 -4.08
CA ARG A 100 6.39 27.96 -3.43
C ARG A 100 4.93 27.73 -3.06
N VAL A 101 4.38 28.62 -2.22
CA VAL A 101 2.95 28.77 -1.99
C VAL A 101 2.52 30.10 -2.56
N LYS A 102 1.53 30.09 -3.43
CA LYS A 102 0.86 31.31 -3.91
C LYS A 102 -0.48 31.51 -3.21
N ARG A 103 -0.85 32.77 -2.98
CA ARG A 103 -2.19 33.19 -2.62
C ARG A 103 -2.84 33.80 -3.83
N LEU A 104 -3.96 33.25 -4.26
CA LEU A 104 -4.79 33.78 -5.35
C LEU A 104 -6.03 34.46 -4.75
N SER A 105 -6.45 35.55 -5.37
CA SER A 105 -7.63 36.30 -4.98
C SER A 105 -8.47 36.66 -6.21
N ASP A 106 -9.77 36.64 -6.01
CA ASP A 106 -10.76 37.19 -6.93
C ASP A 106 -11.08 38.59 -6.45
N THR A 107 -10.55 39.63 -7.13
CA THR A 107 -10.69 41.04 -6.69
C THR A 107 -11.90 41.73 -7.27
N ASN A 108 -12.53 41.14 -8.30
CA ASN A 108 -13.67 41.72 -8.99
C ASN A 108 -15.00 41.00 -8.64
N GLY A 109 -14.95 39.83 -7.93
CA GLY A 109 -16.13 39.10 -7.46
C GLY A 109 -16.85 38.29 -8.53
N ASP A 110 -16.15 37.91 -9.63
CA ASP A 110 -16.74 37.10 -10.71
C ASP A 110 -16.53 35.57 -10.52
N GLY A 111 -15.84 35.18 -9.47
CA GLY A 111 -15.54 33.78 -9.15
C GLY A 111 -14.33 33.22 -9.90
N ILE A 112 -13.56 34.09 -10.60
CA ILE A 112 -12.32 33.77 -11.29
C ILE A 112 -11.16 34.49 -10.60
N MET A 113 -10.06 33.81 -10.35
CA MET A 113 -8.90 34.44 -9.71
C MET A 113 -8.20 35.38 -10.69
N ASP A 114 -7.97 36.64 -10.27
CA ASP A 114 -7.35 37.69 -11.11
C ASP A 114 -6.08 38.28 -10.48
N GLU A 115 -5.79 37.97 -9.21
CA GLU A 115 -4.57 38.39 -8.51
C GLU A 115 -3.82 37.17 -7.95
N SER A 116 -2.49 37.23 -7.98
CA SER A 116 -1.60 36.20 -7.43
C SER A 116 -0.44 36.85 -6.70
N VAL A 117 -0.20 36.46 -5.45
CA VAL A 117 0.93 36.88 -4.60
C VAL A 117 1.70 35.63 -4.15
N ILE A 118 3.04 35.72 -4.18
CA ILE A 118 3.88 34.66 -3.56
C ILE A 118 3.75 34.82 -2.06
N PHE A 119 3.07 33.86 -1.41
CA PHE A 119 2.89 33.81 0.03
C PHE A 119 4.12 33.27 0.75
N ALA A 120 4.73 32.20 0.22
CA ALA A 120 6.00 31.67 0.70
C ALA A 120 6.79 31.09 -0.47
N ASP A 121 8.11 31.15 -0.39
CA ASP A 121 9.04 30.59 -1.37
C ASP A 121 10.16 29.76 -0.72
N SER A 122 11.12 29.35 -1.52
CA SER A 122 12.28 28.59 -1.06
C SER A 122 11.90 27.25 -0.40
N LEU A 123 10.87 26.58 -0.95
CA LEU A 123 10.48 25.22 -0.61
C LEU A 123 11.15 24.22 -1.57
N LEU A 124 11.50 23.03 -1.07
CA LEU A 124 12.21 22.03 -1.87
C LEU A 124 11.25 21.29 -2.81
N MET A 125 10.37 20.46 -2.23
CA MET A 125 9.39 19.65 -2.93
C MET A 125 8.07 19.66 -2.13
N PRO A 126 7.37 20.81 -2.08
CA PRO A 126 6.16 20.93 -1.26
C PRO A 126 5.03 20.09 -1.86
N THR A 127 4.37 19.27 -1.03
CA THR A 127 3.43 18.22 -1.44
C THR A 127 2.01 18.40 -0.92
N GLY A 128 1.79 19.32 0.02
CA GLY A 128 0.47 19.49 0.62
C GLY A 128 0.35 20.73 1.48
N ILE A 129 -0.89 21.15 1.72
CA ILE A 129 -1.23 22.38 2.45
C ILE A 129 -2.56 22.21 3.18
N MET A 130 -2.70 22.83 4.35
CA MET A 130 -3.97 22.97 5.05
C MET A 130 -4.00 24.24 5.92
N ARG A 131 -5.19 24.77 6.17
CA ARG A 131 -5.43 25.88 7.09
C ARG A 131 -5.32 25.42 8.55
N TRP A 132 -4.52 26.13 9.36
CA TRP A 132 -4.43 25.88 10.79
C TRP A 132 -4.15 27.18 11.54
N LYS A 133 -4.97 27.50 12.56
CA LYS A 133 -4.95 28.79 13.29
C LYS A 133 -5.01 29.97 12.30
N GLN A 134 -4.06 30.92 12.40
CA GLN A 134 -3.99 32.08 11.51
C GLN A 134 -3.13 31.83 10.26
N GLY A 135 -2.43 30.68 10.21
CA GLY A 135 -1.49 30.33 9.16
C GLY A 135 -1.86 29.06 8.39
N LEU A 136 -0.86 28.44 7.84
CA LEU A 136 -0.93 27.25 7.00
C LEU A 136 0.05 26.20 7.50
N ILE A 137 -0.33 24.94 7.46
CA ILE A 137 0.60 23.82 7.56
C ILE A 137 0.95 23.39 6.14
N VAL A 138 2.25 23.26 5.84
CA VAL A 138 2.77 22.88 4.53
C VAL A 138 3.74 21.72 4.70
N THR A 139 3.52 20.63 3.96
CA THR A 139 4.46 19.51 3.89
C THR A 139 5.51 19.79 2.82
N ASP A 140 6.77 19.84 3.22
CA ASP A 140 7.94 20.05 2.35
C ASP A 140 9.10 19.21 2.91
N PRO A 141 9.25 17.93 2.48
CA PRO A 141 10.26 17.03 3.04
C PRO A 141 11.66 17.65 3.07
N PRO A 142 12.45 17.44 4.14
CA PRO A 142 12.20 16.55 5.28
C PRO A 142 11.30 17.12 6.37
N ASN A 143 10.66 18.26 6.15
CA ASN A 143 9.95 19.02 7.17
C ASN A 143 8.44 19.14 6.90
N VAL A 144 7.72 19.46 7.96
CA VAL A 144 6.37 20.00 7.93
C VAL A 144 6.44 21.37 8.59
N PHE A 145 6.07 22.41 7.84
CA PHE A 145 6.17 23.80 8.28
C PHE A 145 4.82 24.40 8.72
N TYR A 146 4.86 25.30 9.67
CA TYR A 146 3.83 26.29 9.90
C TYR A 146 4.27 27.63 9.30
N LEU A 147 3.42 28.22 8.49
CA LEU A 147 3.65 29.50 7.81
C LEU A 147 2.52 30.48 8.16
N GLU A 148 2.85 31.71 8.54
CA GLU A 148 1.86 32.74 8.89
C GLU A 148 2.29 34.11 8.38
N ASP A 149 1.32 34.87 7.88
CA ASP A 149 1.40 36.29 7.55
C ASP A 149 0.88 37.08 8.77
N SER A 150 1.78 37.55 9.64
CA SER A 150 1.41 38.14 10.90
C SER A 150 1.17 39.66 10.77
N ASP A 151 1.68 40.33 9.73
CA ASP A 151 1.55 41.74 9.49
C ASP A 151 0.53 42.11 8.40
N GLY A 152 -0.02 41.10 7.69
CA GLY A 152 -1.11 41.23 6.73
C GLY A 152 -0.66 41.71 5.35
N ASP A 153 0.64 41.65 5.01
CA ASP A 153 1.15 42.09 3.71
C ASP A 153 0.95 41.03 2.58
N GLY A 154 0.44 39.86 2.95
CA GLY A 154 0.17 38.77 2.02
C GLY A 154 1.32 37.79 1.84
N LYS A 155 2.35 37.93 2.64
CA LYS A 155 3.53 37.03 2.65
C LYS A 155 3.75 36.44 4.04
N ALA A 156 4.19 35.23 4.10
CA ALA A 156 4.54 34.61 5.37
C ALA A 156 5.83 35.22 5.95
N ASP A 157 5.73 35.85 7.09
CA ASP A 157 6.87 36.36 7.87
C ASP A 157 7.21 35.45 9.06
N ILE A 158 6.34 34.51 9.40
CA ILE A 158 6.62 33.43 10.35
C ILE A 158 6.75 32.11 9.60
N LYS A 159 7.90 31.44 9.76
CA LYS A 159 8.14 30.08 9.29
C LYS A 159 8.71 29.25 10.42
N SER A 160 7.97 28.26 10.92
CA SER A 160 8.42 27.35 11.97
C SER A 160 8.29 25.87 11.54
N THR A 161 9.23 25.05 11.97
CA THR A 161 9.19 23.61 11.68
C THR A 161 8.38 22.91 12.76
N LEU A 162 7.22 22.38 12.37
CA LEU A 162 6.38 21.56 13.27
C LEU A 162 6.95 20.16 13.43
N LEU A 163 7.18 19.47 12.32
CA LEU A 163 7.75 18.11 12.31
C LEU A 163 8.95 18.05 11.37
N THR A 164 9.90 17.16 11.69
CA THR A 164 11.06 16.87 10.85
C THR A 164 11.37 15.38 10.88
N GLY A 165 12.20 14.90 9.94
CA GLY A 165 12.70 13.54 9.89
C GLY A 165 12.15 12.67 8.75
N PHE A 166 11.27 13.22 7.91
CA PHE A 166 10.81 12.53 6.71
C PHE A 166 11.92 12.44 5.65
N ALA A 167 11.92 11.37 4.89
CA ALA A 167 12.84 11.23 3.76
C ALA A 167 12.49 12.23 2.65
N LEU A 168 13.51 12.83 2.05
CA LEU A 168 13.42 13.49 0.76
C LEU A 168 13.82 12.45 -0.30
N SER A 169 12.86 11.65 -0.73
CA SER A 169 13.02 10.59 -1.72
C SER A 169 12.34 10.99 -3.04
N ASN A 170 12.00 10.04 -3.90
CA ASN A 170 11.21 10.35 -5.10
C ASN A 170 9.99 11.21 -4.72
N PRO A 171 9.82 12.41 -5.31
CA PRO A 171 8.80 13.37 -4.89
C PRO A 171 7.35 12.86 -4.90
N GLN A 172 7.05 11.86 -5.72
CA GLN A 172 5.73 11.23 -5.78
C GLN A 172 5.41 10.37 -4.54
N HIS A 173 6.41 10.04 -3.71
CA HIS A 173 6.32 9.13 -2.57
C HIS A 173 6.63 9.82 -1.23
N ASN A 174 6.66 11.13 -1.21
CA ASN A 174 6.98 11.91 -0.01
C ASN A 174 5.75 12.12 0.88
N VAL A 175 5.98 12.54 2.15
CA VAL A 175 4.90 12.95 3.06
C VAL A 175 4.02 14.01 2.41
N ASN A 176 2.69 13.85 2.50
CA ASN A 176 1.74 14.67 1.73
C ASN A 176 0.40 14.84 2.45
N THR A 177 -0.47 15.60 1.84
CA THR A 177 -1.90 15.77 2.17
C THR A 177 -2.17 15.95 3.67
N PRO A 178 -1.68 17.05 4.30
CA PRO A 178 -2.08 17.39 5.66
C PRO A 178 -3.60 17.67 5.68
N LYS A 179 -4.34 17.00 6.58
CA LYS A 179 -5.80 17.11 6.64
C LYS A 179 -6.30 17.04 8.07
N LEU A 180 -7.07 18.05 8.47
CA LEU A 180 -7.78 18.00 9.75
C LEU A 180 -8.95 17.01 9.62
N ALA A 181 -9.03 16.04 10.51
CA ALA A 181 -10.11 15.09 10.56
C ALA A 181 -11.17 15.44 11.60
N LEU A 182 -12.30 14.74 11.54
CA LEU A 182 -13.45 14.92 12.43
C LEU A 182 -13.04 14.82 13.92
N ASP A 183 -12.06 13.99 14.25
CA ASP A 183 -11.55 13.73 15.61
C ASP A 183 -10.53 14.78 16.12
N ASN A 184 -10.41 15.93 15.41
CA ASN A 184 -9.50 17.04 15.71
C ASN A 184 -7.99 16.65 15.66
N TRP A 185 -7.64 15.56 14.99
CA TRP A 185 -6.27 15.24 14.64
C TRP A 185 -5.94 15.73 13.24
N ILE A 186 -4.68 16.08 13.02
CA ILE A 186 -4.14 16.34 11.68
C ILE A 186 -3.49 15.07 11.20
N TYR A 187 -3.94 14.56 10.07
CA TYR A 187 -3.43 13.36 9.41
C TYR A 187 -2.49 13.76 8.28
N LEU A 188 -1.40 13.02 8.12
CA LEU A 188 -0.50 13.10 6.98
C LEU A 188 -0.50 11.78 6.23
N GLY A 189 -0.64 11.85 4.92
CA GLY A 189 -0.36 10.74 4.02
C GLY A 189 1.13 10.47 3.95
N HIS A 190 1.54 9.20 4.02
CA HIS A 190 2.94 8.82 3.90
C HIS A 190 3.08 7.34 3.57
N GLU A 191 4.20 7.00 2.92
CA GLU A 191 4.61 5.64 2.58
C GLU A 191 6.14 5.48 2.66
N PRO A 192 6.71 4.27 2.44
CA PRO A 192 8.15 4.07 2.42
C PRO A 192 8.86 4.95 1.40
N SER A 193 10.08 5.40 1.73
CA SER A 193 10.90 6.12 0.76
C SER A 193 11.22 5.25 -0.44
N VAL A 194 10.95 5.77 -1.64
CA VAL A 194 11.36 5.14 -2.89
C VAL A 194 12.71 5.72 -3.31
N THR A 195 13.75 4.89 -3.22
CA THR A 195 15.11 5.28 -3.60
C THR A 195 15.27 5.13 -5.11
N THR A 196 15.73 6.20 -5.75
CA THR A 196 16.11 6.17 -7.15
C THR A 196 17.56 5.73 -7.28
N THR A 197 17.85 4.76 -8.15
CA THR A 197 19.21 4.23 -8.32
C THR A 197 20.11 5.16 -9.11
N ILE A 198 19.55 5.86 -10.12
CA ILE A 198 20.28 6.77 -11.00
C ILE A 198 20.49 8.13 -10.32
N TYR A 199 19.61 8.55 -9.41
CA TYR A 199 19.62 9.86 -8.76
C TYR A 199 19.78 9.75 -7.24
N GLU A 200 20.49 8.73 -6.76
CA GLU A 200 20.74 8.49 -5.32
C GLU A 200 21.42 9.69 -4.63
N ASP A 201 22.26 10.42 -5.35
CA ASP A 201 22.91 11.65 -4.88
C ASP A 201 21.93 12.77 -4.52
N LYS A 202 20.71 12.75 -5.08
CA LYS A 202 19.64 13.73 -4.82
C LYS A 202 18.53 13.17 -3.93
N PHE A 203 18.12 11.94 -4.16
CA PHE A 203 16.93 11.33 -3.57
C PHE A 203 17.21 10.03 -2.80
N GLY A 204 18.49 9.80 -2.44
CA GLY A 204 18.91 8.67 -1.61
C GLY A 204 18.66 8.85 -0.09
N ASP A 205 18.01 9.94 0.31
CA ASP A 205 17.69 10.19 1.72
C ASP A 205 16.70 9.14 2.25
N LYS A 206 17.04 8.57 3.41
CA LYS A 206 16.20 7.57 4.10
C LYS A 206 15.40 8.18 5.26
N GLY A 207 15.53 9.48 5.47
CA GLY A 207 14.97 10.17 6.63
C GLY A 207 15.63 9.80 7.95
N THR A 208 15.11 10.35 9.01
CA THR A 208 15.50 10.08 10.42
C THR A 208 14.26 9.82 11.25
N ASP A 209 14.39 9.71 12.59
CA ASP A 209 13.23 9.70 13.48
C ASP A 209 12.37 10.94 13.24
N VAL A 210 11.05 10.74 13.16
CA VAL A 210 10.11 11.85 13.01
C VAL A 210 9.67 12.38 14.38
N TYR A 211 9.79 13.68 14.59
CA TYR A 211 9.50 14.30 15.87
C TYR A 211 9.22 15.81 15.74
N PHE A 212 8.74 16.43 16.84
CA PHE A 212 8.62 17.89 16.99
C PHE A 212 9.98 18.51 17.39
N PRO A 213 10.65 19.30 16.54
CA PRO A 213 11.96 19.88 16.87
C PRO A 213 11.93 20.81 18.09
N GLU A 214 10.78 21.45 18.34
CA GLU A 214 10.58 22.29 19.52
C GLU A 214 10.56 21.50 20.83
N LYS A 215 10.21 20.20 20.76
CA LYS A 215 10.10 19.29 21.90
C LYS A 215 10.84 17.96 21.65
N PRO A 216 12.16 17.98 21.44
CA PRO A 216 12.91 16.81 20.99
C PRO A 216 12.96 15.66 21.99
N ASP A 217 12.62 15.91 23.25
CA ASP A 217 12.61 14.92 24.34
C ASP A 217 11.26 14.18 24.46
N LEU A 218 10.23 14.60 23.69
CA LEU A 218 8.95 13.92 23.66
C LEU A 218 8.97 12.71 22.69
N ASN A 219 7.80 12.13 22.47
CA ASN A 219 7.63 10.97 21.61
C ASN A 219 8.24 11.17 20.20
N ARG A 220 9.00 10.16 19.77
CA ARG A 220 9.56 10.09 18.41
C ARG A 220 9.02 8.87 17.71
N LEU A 221 8.67 9.04 16.45
CA LEU A 221 8.38 7.91 15.58
C LEU A 221 9.67 7.35 14.98
N PRO A 222 9.70 6.09 14.57
CA PRO A 222 10.89 5.50 13.95
C PRO A 222 11.28 6.25 12.67
N GLN A 223 12.49 5.96 12.17
CA GLN A 223 13.04 6.53 10.95
C GLN A 223 12.00 6.60 9.83
N ASN A 224 11.83 7.80 9.26
CA ASN A 224 10.84 8.06 8.20
C ASN A 224 9.43 7.55 8.56
N ALA A 225 9.03 7.65 9.83
CA ALA A 225 7.77 7.10 10.36
C ALA A 225 7.54 5.61 10.01
N GLY A 226 8.62 4.85 9.75
CA GLY A 226 8.53 3.47 9.30
C GLY A 226 7.78 3.29 7.97
N GLY A 227 7.71 4.34 7.14
CA GLY A 227 6.99 4.31 5.88
C GLY A 227 5.46 4.24 6.03
N ARG A 228 4.90 4.79 7.08
CA ARG A 228 3.46 4.78 7.35
C ARG A 228 2.91 6.17 7.59
N SER A 229 1.65 6.36 7.28
CA SER A 229 0.90 7.57 7.59
C SER A 229 0.97 7.87 9.10
N ILE A 230 0.85 9.14 9.45
CA ILE A 230 0.88 9.59 10.84
C ILE A 230 -0.30 10.52 11.13
N ARG A 231 -0.58 10.74 12.43
CA ARG A 231 -1.43 11.84 12.90
C ARG A 231 -0.76 12.58 14.04
N PHE A 232 -1.06 13.85 14.15
CA PHE A 232 -0.46 14.69 15.19
C PHE A 232 -1.37 15.84 15.63
N LYS A 233 -1.09 16.39 16.81
CA LYS A 233 -1.71 17.62 17.34
C LYS A 233 -0.61 18.60 17.71
N PRO A 234 -0.45 19.73 17.00
CA PRO A 234 0.61 20.67 17.30
C PRO A 234 0.53 21.29 18.70
N ASP A 235 -0.69 21.57 19.20
CA ASP A 235 -0.89 22.23 20.47
C ASP A 235 -0.48 21.39 21.70
N SER A 236 -0.65 20.07 21.63
CA SER A 236 -0.30 19.14 22.72
C SER A 236 0.98 18.36 22.46
N TYR A 237 1.56 18.51 21.25
CA TYR A 237 2.70 17.72 20.77
C TYR A 237 2.43 16.22 20.74
N ASP A 238 1.19 15.84 20.57
CA ASP A 238 0.83 14.44 20.35
C ASP A 238 1.25 14.02 18.96
N LEU A 239 1.88 12.85 18.87
CA LEU A 239 2.38 12.30 17.61
C LEU A 239 2.19 10.79 17.59
N GLU A 240 1.46 10.27 16.63
CA GLU A 240 1.10 8.87 16.53
C GLU A 240 1.33 8.29 15.14
N LEU A 241 1.81 7.05 15.13
CA LEU A 241 1.99 6.26 13.93
C LEU A 241 0.68 5.53 13.61
N LEU A 242 0.22 5.61 12.36
CA LEU A 242 -0.98 4.91 11.91
C LEU A 242 -0.67 3.45 11.50
N SER A 243 -1.72 2.69 11.24
CA SER A 243 -1.59 1.30 10.81
C SER A 243 -1.36 1.17 9.30
N SER A 244 -1.73 2.16 8.53
CA SER A 244 -1.76 2.15 7.06
C SER A 244 -0.78 3.13 6.43
N ARG A 245 -0.65 3.04 5.10
CA ARG A 245 0.13 3.95 4.26
C ARG A 245 -0.72 4.42 3.07
N THR A 246 -0.34 5.55 2.48
CA THR A 246 -0.94 6.07 1.25
C THR A 246 0.11 6.81 0.44
N GLN A 247 0.05 6.72 -0.87
CA GLN A 247 1.02 7.36 -1.75
C GLN A 247 0.77 8.87 -1.86
N PHE A 248 -0.29 9.32 -2.53
CA PHE A 248 -0.58 10.75 -2.70
C PHE A 248 -2.08 11.02 -2.59
N GLY A 249 -2.50 11.41 -1.40
CA GLY A 249 -3.89 11.69 -1.08
C GLY A 249 -4.50 10.70 -0.09
N HIS A 250 -5.43 11.17 0.69
CA HIS A 250 -6.35 10.40 1.52
C HIS A 250 -7.58 11.24 1.82
N THR A 251 -8.67 10.56 2.13
CA THR A 251 -9.94 11.22 2.48
C THR A 251 -10.67 10.47 3.58
N ALA A 252 -11.79 11.01 4.03
CA ALA A 252 -12.71 10.30 4.90
C ALA A 252 -14.14 10.61 4.46
N ASP A 253 -15.06 9.69 4.77
CA ASP A 253 -16.49 9.95 4.63
C ASP A 253 -17.01 10.90 5.73
N ALA A 254 -18.30 11.19 5.71
CA ALA A 254 -18.92 12.12 6.66
C ALA A 254 -18.86 11.65 8.12
N PHE A 255 -18.61 10.36 8.40
CA PHE A 255 -18.54 9.77 9.74
C PHE A 255 -17.12 9.48 10.21
N GLY A 256 -16.11 9.76 9.38
CA GLY A 256 -14.70 9.64 9.72
C GLY A 256 -14.03 8.32 9.30
N HIS A 257 -14.70 7.49 8.49
CA HIS A 257 -14.04 6.32 7.90
C HIS A 257 -13.01 6.75 6.86
N ARG A 258 -11.77 6.31 7.03
CA ARG A 258 -10.64 6.78 6.26
C ARG A 258 -10.41 5.92 5.02
N PHE A 259 -10.21 6.60 3.87
CA PHE A 259 -9.85 6.01 2.59
C PHE A 259 -8.50 6.53 2.09
N LEU A 260 -7.76 5.65 1.46
CA LEU A 260 -6.38 5.79 1.02
C LEU A 260 -6.28 5.46 -0.46
N VAL A 261 -5.17 5.85 -1.07
CA VAL A 261 -4.89 5.61 -2.49
C VAL A 261 -3.44 5.19 -2.71
N ASN A 262 -3.21 4.33 -3.69
CA ASN A 262 -1.90 4.14 -4.31
C ASN A 262 -2.04 4.10 -5.83
N ASN A 263 -0.93 4.06 -6.55
CA ASN A 263 -0.89 4.16 -8.03
C ASN A 263 -1.94 3.32 -8.75
N SER A 264 -2.13 2.07 -8.36
CA SER A 264 -3.00 1.12 -9.05
C SER A 264 -4.30 0.83 -8.32
N ASN A 265 -4.35 1.09 -7.01
CA ASN A 265 -5.55 0.88 -6.19
C ASN A 265 -6.08 2.23 -5.71
N HIS A 266 -7.11 2.71 -6.39
CA HIS A 266 -7.62 4.07 -6.25
C HIS A 266 -8.49 4.29 -5.01
N ILE A 267 -8.93 3.23 -4.30
CA ILE A 267 -9.67 3.36 -3.05
C ILE A 267 -9.43 2.17 -2.12
N ILE A 268 -8.81 2.45 -0.99
CA ILE A 268 -8.45 1.48 0.05
C ILE A 268 -9.01 1.97 1.37
N GLN A 269 -9.80 1.16 2.09
CA GLN A 269 -10.27 1.49 3.43
C GLN A 269 -9.22 1.11 4.48
N GLU A 270 -8.93 1.99 5.45
CA GLU A 270 -8.28 1.63 6.70
C GLU A 270 -9.34 1.08 7.67
N VAL A 271 -9.31 -0.23 7.94
CA VAL A 271 -10.34 -0.91 8.76
C VAL A 271 -9.93 -1.00 10.23
N LEU A 272 -8.66 -1.33 10.49
CA LEU A 272 -8.13 -1.47 11.85
C LEU A 272 -7.10 -0.38 12.14
N THR A 273 -7.38 0.45 13.14
CA THR A 273 -6.47 1.52 13.53
C THR A 273 -5.41 1.06 14.51
N ALA A 274 -4.25 1.71 14.48
CA ALA A 274 -3.09 1.34 15.29
C ALA A 274 -3.39 1.35 16.79
N GLU A 275 -4.23 2.27 17.26
CA GLU A 275 -4.58 2.44 18.68
C GLU A 275 -5.19 1.18 19.31
N TYR A 276 -6.00 0.43 18.54
CA TYR A 276 -6.59 -0.82 19.03
C TYR A 276 -5.61 -2.00 18.95
N LEU A 277 -4.76 -2.02 17.92
CA LEU A 277 -3.80 -3.11 17.71
C LEU A 277 -2.68 -3.13 18.77
N GLN A 278 -2.23 -1.96 19.21
CA GLN A 278 -1.16 -1.83 20.21
C GLN A 278 -1.53 -2.44 21.57
N ARG A 279 -2.81 -2.65 21.88
CA ARG A 279 -3.27 -3.26 23.13
C ARG A 279 -2.85 -4.72 23.29
N ASN A 280 -2.62 -5.42 22.17
CA ASN A 280 -2.25 -6.84 22.18
C ASN A 280 -0.95 -7.08 21.39
N PRO A 281 0.22 -6.99 21.99
CA PRO A 281 1.51 -7.17 21.31
C PRO A 281 1.76 -8.61 20.83
N HIS A 282 0.91 -9.56 21.24
CA HIS A 282 0.97 -10.95 20.79
C HIS A 282 0.07 -11.20 19.55
N LEU A 283 -0.76 -10.24 19.19
CA LEU A 283 -1.56 -10.30 17.96
C LEU A 283 -0.71 -9.90 16.76
N VAL A 284 -0.20 -10.89 16.06
CA VAL A 284 0.56 -10.69 14.82
C VAL A 284 -0.44 -10.74 13.66
N ILE A 285 -0.82 -9.58 13.14
CA ILE A 285 -1.71 -9.47 11.98
C ILE A 285 -0.98 -8.87 10.79
N THR A 286 -1.44 -9.24 9.63
CA THR A 286 -0.78 -8.94 8.36
C THR A 286 -1.53 -7.92 7.52
N GLU A 287 -2.81 -7.70 7.80
CA GLU A 287 -3.67 -6.78 7.07
C GLU A 287 -4.42 -5.86 8.02
N VAL A 288 -4.50 -4.59 7.68
CA VAL A 288 -5.26 -3.56 8.40
C VAL A 288 -6.16 -2.75 7.46
N THR A 289 -5.97 -2.95 6.15
CA THR A 289 -6.67 -2.25 5.07
C THR A 289 -7.39 -3.23 4.16
N GLN A 290 -8.40 -2.72 3.46
CA GLN A 290 -9.18 -3.48 2.47
C GLN A 290 -9.33 -2.64 1.21
N SER A 291 -9.06 -3.22 0.03
CA SER A 291 -9.47 -2.63 -1.24
C SER A 291 -10.99 -2.56 -1.29
N SER A 292 -11.53 -1.38 -1.56
CA SER A 292 -12.97 -1.17 -1.64
C SER A 292 -13.51 -1.25 -3.07
N SER A 293 -12.65 -1.10 -4.09
CA SER A 293 -13.06 -1.14 -5.49
C SER A 293 -13.55 -2.53 -5.92
N ASP A 294 -14.73 -2.60 -6.56
CA ASP A 294 -15.28 -3.82 -7.15
C ASP A 294 -14.71 -4.14 -8.54
N HIS A 295 -13.93 -3.24 -9.13
CA HIS A 295 -13.22 -3.43 -10.39
C HIS A 295 -11.70 -3.59 -10.23
N GLY A 296 -11.23 -3.72 -9.00
CA GLY A 296 -9.89 -4.20 -8.63
C GLY A 296 -8.76 -3.18 -8.79
N SER A 297 -7.55 -3.65 -8.53
CA SER A 297 -6.32 -2.89 -8.76
C SER A 297 -5.93 -2.94 -10.23
N GLY A 298 -5.35 -1.84 -10.76
CA GLY A 298 -5.06 -1.74 -12.20
C GLY A 298 -6.34 -1.73 -13.06
N ALA A 299 -7.41 -1.15 -12.53
CA ALA A 299 -8.70 -1.10 -13.19
C ALA A 299 -8.63 -0.48 -14.59
N GLU A 300 -9.45 -0.98 -15.51
CA GLU A 300 -9.66 -0.33 -16.80
C GLU A 300 -10.28 1.06 -16.60
N VAL A 301 -9.74 2.05 -17.29
CA VAL A 301 -10.26 3.43 -17.35
C VAL A 301 -10.44 3.85 -18.81
N PHE A 302 -11.26 4.88 -19.07
CA PHE A 302 -11.74 5.22 -20.41
C PHE A 302 -11.25 6.61 -20.89
N PRO A 303 -9.95 6.74 -21.22
CA PRO A 303 -9.39 7.98 -21.75
C PRO A 303 -9.91 8.29 -23.17
N ILE A 304 -9.99 9.58 -23.47
CA ILE A 304 -10.32 10.08 -24.82
C ILE A 304 -9.14 10.84 -25.46
N THR A 305 -7.97 10.70 -24.90
CA THR A 305 -6.75 11.46 -25.22
C THR A 305 -6.31 11.26 -26.65
N ILE A 306 -5.98 12.36 -27.32
CA ILE A 306 -5.40 12.35 -28.67
C ILE A 306 -3.87 12.48 -28.54
N ASN A 307 -3.13 11.58 -29.20
CA ASN A 307 -1.67 11.53 -29.18
C ASN A 307 -1.08 11.40 -27.74
N PRO A 308 -1.42 10.34 -27.02
CA PRO A 308 -0.92 10.14 -25.66
C PRO A 308 0.61 10.03 -25.63
N GLN A 309 1.23 10.57 -24.58
CA GLN A 309 2.65 10.40 -24.32
C GLN A 309 2.88 9.05 -23.65
N HIS A 310 3.87 8.31 -24.12
CA HIS A 310 4.18 6.97 -23.60
C HIS A 310 5.12 7.06 -22.40
N GLN A 311 4.85 6.26 -21.37
CA GLN A 311 5.70 6.08 -20.17
C GLN A 311 6.02 4.59 -19.98
N LEU A 312 7.13 4.26 -19.32
CA LEU A 312 7.59 2.87 -19.20
C LEU A 312 6.66 2.00 -18.34
N LEU A 313 6.24 2.53 -17.18
CA LEU A 313 5.46 1.77 -16.20
C LEU A 313 3.96 1.90 -16.34
N THR A 314 3.51 2.87 -17.13
CA THR A 314 2.10 3.29 -17.18
C THR A 314 1.53 3.08 -18.57
N ASP A 315 0.33 2.58 -18.64
CA ASP A 315 -0.43 2.40 -19.89
C ASP A 315 -1.69 3.26 -19.87
N LEU A 316 -1.96 3.92 -20.98
CA LEU A 316 -3.21 4.63 -21.18
C LEU A 316 -4.38 3.64 -21.12
N GLY A 317 -5.42 4.00 -20.36
CA GLY A 317 -6.60 3.15 -20.21
C GLY A 317 -6.50 2.15 -19.06
N VAL A 318 -5.48 2.29 -18.19
CA VAL A 318 -5.32 1.50 -16.98
C VAL A 318 -5.05 2.45 -15.80
N MET A 319 -5.62 2.17 -14.65
CA MET A 319 -5.36 2.90 -13.41
C MET A 319 -3.94 2.59 -12.93
N THR A 320 -3.00 3.51 -13.14
CA THR A 320 -1.56 3.33 -12.86
C THR A 320 -0.91 4.51 -12.13
N SER A 321 -1.63 5.62 -11.98
CA SER A 321 -1.14 6.83 -11.33
C SER A 321 -2.21 7.52 -10.49
N ALA A 322 -3.12 6.73 -9.89
CA ALA A 322 -4.21 7.25 -9.08
C ALA A 322 -3.70 8.11 -7.92
N CYS A 323 -4.23 9.31 -7.78
CA CYS A 323 -3.86 10.28 -6.75
C CYS A 323 -5.02 11.24 -6.42
N GLY A 324 -4.86 12.03 -5.35
CA GLY A 324 -5.82 13.07 -5.00
C GLY A 324 -7.22 12.57 -4.64
N LEU A 325 -7.32 11.37 -4.01
CA LEU A 325 -8.60 10.78 -3.59
C LEU A 325 -9.41 11.73 -2.71
N THR A 326 -10.64 12.04 -3.12
CA THR A 326 -11.51 13.00 -2.45
C THR A 326 -12.95 12.49 -2.35
N ALA A 327 -13.46 12.33 -1.12
CA ALA A 327 -14.88 12.07 -0.88
C ALA A 327 -15.69 13.34 -1.15
N TYR A 328 -16.76 13.23 -1.92
CA TYR A 328 -17.63 14.37 -2.19
C TYR A 328 -18.57 14.64 -1.01
N LEU A 329 -18.31 15.71 -0.29
CA LEU A 329 -19.11 16.15 0.84
C LEU A 329 -19.62 17.59 0.65
N GLY A 330 -19.75 18.05 -0.61
CA GLY A 330 -20.06 19.42 -0.99
C GLY A 330 -21.55 19.77 -0.98
N ALA A 331 -22.43 18.76 -1.14
CA ALA A 331 -23.89 18.88 -1.19
C ALA A 331 -24.45 19.84 -2.29
N ALA A 332 -23.64 20.27 -3.25
CA ALA A 332 -24.12 21.03 -4.42
C ALA A 332 -24.47 20.12 -5.60
N PHE A 333 -23.87 18.93 -5.69
CA PHE A 333 -24.17 17.93 -6.70
C PHE A 333 -25.51 17.23 -6.37
N PRO A 334 -26.12 16.52 -7.32
CA PRO A 334 -27.27 15.68 -7.03
C PRO A 334 -27.01 14.69 -5.86
N GLU A 335 -28.03 14.42 -5.05
CA GLU A 335 -27.95 13.61 -3.80
C GLU A 335 -27.19 12.29 -3.97
N ARG A 336 -27.27 11.66 -5.16
CA ARG A 336 -26.52 10.41 -5.45
C ARG A 336 -25.00 10.57 -5.28
N TYR A 337 -24.45 11.77 -5.44
CA TYR A 337 -23.03 12.05 -5.25
C TYR A 337 -22.63 12.23 -3.79
N ASP A 338 -23.54 12.23 -2.83
CA ASP A 338 -23.21 12.28 -1.40
C ASP A 338 -22.40 11.06 -0.92
N GLN A 339 -22.32 10.01 -1.74
CA GLN A 339 -21.52 8.82 -1.52
C GLN A 339 -20.39 8.66 -2.56
N ALA A 340 -20.11 9.69 -3.34
CA ALA A 340 -19.09 9.62 -4.37
C ALA A 340 -17.68 9.89 -3.82
N THR A 341 -16.71 9.22 -4.42
CA THR A 341 -15.28 9.54 -4.30
C THR A 341 -14.73 9.84 -5.68
N PHE A 342 -13.93 10.90 -5.78
CA PHE A 342 -13.23 11.29 -7.00
C PHE A 342 -11.74 10.98 -6.88
N VAL A 343 -11.15 10.48 -7.96
CA VAL A 343 -9.73 10.15 -8.04
C VAL A 343 -9.17 10.70 -9.35
N SER A 344 -8.05 11.38 -9.26
CA SER A 344 -7.29 11.85 -10.41
C SER A 344 -6.43 10.72 -10.98
N GLU A 345 -6.36 10.59 -12.31
CA GLU A 345 -5.49 9.66 -13.04
C GLU A 345 -4.76 10.44 -14.15
N PRO A 346 -3.61 11.06 -13.82
CA PRO A 346 -2.92 11.98 -14.72
C PRO A 346 -2.37 11.34 -15.98
N VAL A 347 -2.02 10.05 -15.98
CA VAL A 347 -1.52 9.35 -17.18
C VAL A 347 -2.62 9.20 -18.22
N SER A 348 -3.82 8.84 -17.78
CA SER A 348 -4.98 8.65 -18.66
C SER A 348 -5.78 9.94 -18.89
N ASN A 349 -5.35 11.09 -18.33
CA ASN A 349 -5.99 12.42 -18.50
C ASN A 349 -7.47 12.41 -18.11
N ILE A 350 -7.79 11.82 -16.94
CA ILE A 350 -9.15 11.64 -16.45
C ILE A 350 -9.30 11.97 -14.96
N VAL A 351 -10.55 12.21 -14.55
CA VAL A 351 -11.00 12.11 -13.16
C VAL A 351 -12.05 11.02 -13.09
N HIS A 352 -11.74 9.98 -12.33
CA HIS A 352 -12.60 8.82 -12.09
C HIS A 352 -13.57 9.08 -10.94
N VAL A 353 -14.75 8.44 -10.96
CA VAL A 353 -15.73 8.51 -9.87
C VAL A 353 -16.24 7.13 -9.49
N ASP A 354 -16.22 6.84 -8.19
CA ASP A 354 -16.88 5.69 -7.58
C ASP A 354 -17.95 6.10 -6.58
N PHE A 355 -18.98 5.26 -6.43
CA PHE A 355 -20.02 5.38 -5.41
C PHE A 355 -19.76 4.36 -4.31
N VAL A 356 -19.49 4.86 -3.10
CA VAL A 356 -19.09 4.07 -1.94
C VAL A 356 -20.32 3.65 -1.14
N LYS A 357 -20.55 2.35 -1.01
CA LYS A 357 -21.66 1.77 -0.25
C LYS A 357 -21.15 0.94 0.92
N SER A 358 -21.89 0.97 2.02
CA SER A 358 -21.60 0.14 3.19
C SER A 358 -21.76 -1.35 2.87
N ASP A 359 -20.74 -2.15 3.27
CA ASP A 359 -20.75 -3.62 3.16
C ASP A 359 -20.17 -4.25 4.43
N GLY A 360 -21.04 -4.73 5.30
CA GLY A 360 -20.63 -5.24 6.61
C GLY A 360 -19.86 -4.20 7.41
N THR A 361 -18.66 -4.56 7.86
CA THR A 361 -17.71 -3.65 8.52
C THR A 361 -16.96 -2.75 7.55
N GLY A 362 -16.97 -3.09 6.27
CA GLY A 362 -16.28 -2.40 5.18
C GLY A 362 -17.17 -1.59 4.26
N PHE A 363 -16.62 -1.33 3.06
CA PHE A 363 -17.28 -0.61 1.98
C PHE A 363 -16.96 -1.25 0.63
N ILE A 364 -17.90 -1.11 -0.32
CA ILE A 364 -17.71 -1.41 -1.74
C ILE A 364 -17.84 -0.10 -2.52
N ALA A 365 -16.89 0.15 -3.41
CA ALA A 365 -16.85 1.29 -4.32
C ALA A 365 -17.07 0.80 -5.74
N SER A 366 -18.10 1.34 -6.39
CA SER A 366 -18.54 0.90 -7.73
C SER A 366 -18.62 2.11 -8.66
N ARG A 367 -18.14 1.94 -9.91
CA ARG A 367 -18.29 2.97 -10.94
C ARG A 367 -19.74 3.09 -11.42
N GLU A 368 -20.10 4.25 -11.95
CA GLU A 368 -21.44 4.48 -12.48
C GLU A 368 -21.58 3.94 -13.92
N HIS A 369 -20.55 4.16 -14.73
CA HIS A 369 -20.55 3.83 -16.14
C HIS A 369 -19.50 2.77 -16.47
N PRO A 370 -19.85 1.77 -17.27
CA PRO A 370 -18.91 0.71 -17.65
C PRO A 370 -17.90 1.13 -18.73
N ASP A 371 -18.07 2.29 -19.38
CA ASP A 371 -17.37 2.66 -20.61
C ASP A 371 -16.98 4.14 -20.72
N LYS A 372 -17.14 4.94 -19.67
CA LYS A 372 -16.74 6.37 -19.64
C LYS A 372 -16.38 6.84 -18.24
N GLU A 373 -15.69 7.96 -18.18
CA GLU A 373 -15.24 8.62 -16.94
C GLU A 373 -16.11 9.86 -16.62
N PHE A 374 -16.04 10.32 -15.36
CA PHE A 374 -16.71 11.56 -14.94
C PHE A 374 -16.17 12.78 -15.69
N LEU A 375 -14.85 12.88 -15.82
CA LEU A 375 -14.15 13.89 -16.62
C LEU A 375 -13.02 13.23 -17.39
N ALA A 376 -12.94 13.50 -18.69
CA ALA A 376 -11.83 13.06 -19.54
C ALA A 376 -11.43 14.17 -20.49
N SER A 377 -10.15 14.25 -20.87
CA SER A 377 -9.66 15.26 -21.82
C SER A 377 -9.06 14.64 -23.08
N THR A 378 -9.28 15.28 -24.23
CA THR A 378 -8.55 15.00 -25.47
C THR A 378 -7.13 15.56 -25.46
N ASP A 379 -6.82 16.51 -24.55
CA ASP A 379 -5.50 17.09 -24.39
C ASP A 379 -4.59 16.21 -23.55
N ALA A 380 -3.52 15.70 -24.14
CA ALA A 380 -2.52 14.85 -23.47
C ALA A 380 -1.72 15.59 -22.37
N TRP A 381 -1.79 16.91 -22.29
CA TRP A 381 -1.13 17.70 -21.25
C TRP A 381 -2.01 17.96 -20.04
N PHE A 382 -3.30 17.61 -20.07
CA PHE A 382 -4.16 17.63 -18.91
C PHE A 382 -3.68 16.56 -17.90
N ARG A 383 -3.16 17.01 -16.76
CA ARG A 383 -2.60 16.17 -15.70
C ARG A 383 -3.30 16.47 -14.38
N PRO A 384 -4.52 15.97 -14.18
CA PRO A 384 -5.19 16.18 -12.89
C PRO A 384 -4.42 15.46 -11.80
N VAL A 385 -4.08 16.13 -10.71
CA VAL A 385 -3.27 15.58 -9.62
C VAL A 385 -3.99 15.60 -8.27
N ASN A 386 -4.99 16.47 -8.11
CA ASN A 386 -5.71 16.56 -6.85
C ASN A 386 -7.11 17.16 -7.06
N ALA A 387 -8.01 16.89 -6.10
CA ALA A 387 -9.37 17.42 -6.11
C ALA A 387 -9.75 17.97 -4.73
N TYR A 388 -10.58 19.01 -4.69
CA TYR A 388 -11.03 19.67 -3.46
C TYR A 388 -12.50 20.05 -3.54
N ILE A 389 -13.14 20.18 -2.37
CA ILE A 389 -14.50 20.69 -2.26
C ILE A 389 -14.44 22.12 -1.71
N GLY A 390 -15.02 23.06 -2.45
CA GLY A 390 -15.08 24.46 -2.04
C GLY A 390 -16.26 24.81 -1.13
N PRO A 391 -16.28 26.05 -0.63
CA PRO A 391 -17.40 26.58 0.17
C PRO A 391 -18.72 26.63 -0.60
N ASP A 392 -18.66 26.68 -1.93
CA ASP A 392 -19.80 26.61 -2.85
C ASP A 392 -20.29 25.16 -3.09
N GLY A 393 -19.58 24.15 -2.56
CA GLY A 393 -19.85 22.75 -2.79
C GLY A 393 -19.42 22.23 -4.16
N ALA A 394 -18.75 23.05 -4.96
CA ALA A 394 -18.17 22.64 -6.23
C ALA A 394 -16.96 21.70 -6.03
N LEU A 395 -16.66 20.91 -7.06
CA LEU A 395 -15.45 20.11 -7.15
C LEU A 395 -14.38 20.91 -7.91
N TYR A 396 -13.27 21.15 -7.26
CA TYR A 396 -12.11 21.84 -7.81
C TYR A 396 -11.07 20.82 -8.22
N ILE A 397 -10.55 20.91 -9.45
CA ILE A 397 -9.53 20.01 -10.00
C ILE A 397 -8.26 20.81 -10.24
N LEU A 398 -7.15 20.32 -9.68
CA LEU A 398 -5.82 20.86 -9.95
C LEU A 398 -5.19 20.10 -11.11
N ASP A 399 -4.81 20.85 -12.14
CA ASP A 399 -4.17 20.38 -13.34
C ASP A 399 -2.72 20.86 -13.37
N TYR A 400 -1.78 19.92 -13.19
CA TYR A 400 -0.34 20.19 -13.23
C TYR A 400 0.13 20.67 -14.61
N TYR A 401 -0.63 20.34 -15.63
CA TYR A 401 -0.49 20.72 -17.04
C TYR A 401 0.92 20.58 -17.61
N ARG A 402 1.39 19.38 -17.74
CA ARG A 402 2.71 19.01 -18.28
C ARG A 402 2.59 18.06 -19.45
N GLN A 403 3.54 18.12 -20.38
CA GLN A 403 3.64 17.11 -21.43
C GLN A 403 3.78 15.72 -20.82
N ILE A 404 4.69 15.57 -19.87
CA ILE A 404 4.93 14.34 -19.14
C ILE A 404 5.02 14.68 -17.65
N ILE A 405 4.36 13.89 -16.80
CA ILE A 405 4.46 13.94 -15.35
C ILE A 405 5.00 12.58 -14.87
N GLU A 406 6.33 12.45 -14.86
CA GLU A 406 7.00 11.24 -14.42
C GLU A 406 8.42 11.54 -13.94
N HIS A 407 8.95 10.71 -13.04
CA HIS A 407 10.34 10.76 -12.65
C HIS A 407 11.22 10.19 -13.79
N PRO A 408 12.33 10.83 -14.17
CA PRO A 408 13.13 10.41 -15.32
C PRO A 408 13.70 8.99 -15.22
N GLU A 409 13.81 8.42 -14.03
CA GLU A 409 14.22 7.02 -13.83
C GLU A 409 13.27 6.02 -14.49
N TRP A 410 11.99 6.38 -14.60
CA TRP A 410 10.93 5.55 -15.19
C TRP A 410 10.64 5.87 -16.66
N MET A 411 11.55 6.62 -17.32
CA MET A 411 11.38 7.06 -18.69
C MET A 411 12.47 6.49 -19.59
N ALA A 412 12.15 6.29 -20.86
CA ALA A 412 13.15 5.97 -21.87
C ALA A 412 14.16 7.12 -22.01
N GLU A 413 15.45 6.80 -22.17
CA GLU A 413 16.53 7.80 -22.19
C GLU A 413 16.31 8.85 -23.26
N GLU A 414 15.79 8.49 -24.44
CA GLU A 414 15.48 9.40 -25.54
C GLU A 414 14.43 10.45 -25.12
N VAL A 415 13.47 10.07 -24.28
CA VAL A 415 12.45 10.99 -23.75
C VAL A 415 13.08 11.95 -22.75
N VAL A 416 13.94 11.45 -21.85
CA VAL A 416 14.65 12.28 -20.89
C VAL A 416 15.54 13.29 -21.61
N GLN A 417 16.31 12.85 -22.62
CA GLN A 417 17.19 13.69 -23.43
C GLN A 417 16.43 14.70 -24.30
N SER A 418 15.19 14.43 -24.67
CA SER A 418 14.36 15.36 -25.46
C SER A 418 13.95 16.60 -24.67
N GLY A 419 14.03 16.57 -23.34
CA GLY A 419 13.56 17.65 -22.45
C GLY A 419 12.04 17.70 -22.27
N ALA A 420 11.30 16.70 -22.76
CA ALA A 420 9.81 16.64 -22.68
C ALA A 420 9.28 16.68 -21.25
N LEU A 421 10.05 16.22 -20.27
CA LEU A 421 9.72 16.28 -18.82
C LEU A 421 9.59 17.71 -18.28
N TYR A 422 10.23 18.68 -18.94
CA TYR A 422 10.23 20.09 -18.51
C TYR A 422 9.30 20.99 -19.32
N ASN A 423 8.62 20.43 -20.32
CA ASN A 423 7.67 21.18 -21.14
C ASN A 423 6.38 21.45 -20.35
N GLY A 424 6.07 22.72 -20.12
CA GLY A 424 4.92 23.17 -19.33
C GLY A 424 5.24 23.62 -17.91
N THR A 425 6.53 23.79 -17.54
CA THR A 425 6.95 24.28 -16.20
C THR A 425 6.46 25.69 -15.87
N ASP A 426 5.99 26.43 -16.84
CA ASP A 426 5.39 27.77 -16.71
C ASP A 426 3.85 27.72 -16.73
N LYS A 427 3.26 26.53 -16.72
CA LYS A 427 1.82 26.30 -16.87
C LYS A 427 1.24 25.59 -15.66
N GLY A 428 -0.07 25.75 -15.51
CA GLY A 428 -0.86 25.10 -14.47
C GLY A 428 -2.26 25.68 -14.46
N ARG A 429 -3.26 24.88 -14.11
CA ARG A 429 -4.65 25.29 -14.19
C ARG A 429 -5.46 24.76 -13.02
N ILE A 430 -6.50 25.50 -12.64
CA ILE A 430 -7.48 25.11 -11.64
C ILE A 430 -8.86 25.23 -12.26
N TYR A 431 -9.57 24.10 -12.30
CA TYR A 431 -10.94 24.03 -12.81
C TYR A 431 -11.94 23.87 -11.68
N ARG A 432 -13.15 24.39 -11.88
CA ARG A 432 -14.29 24.25 -10.99
C ARG A 432 -15.42 23.55 -11.73
N ILE A 433 -15.97 22.48 -11.13
CA ILE A 433 -17.08 21.71 -11.68
C ILE A 433 -18.31 21.93 -10.80
N THR A 434 -19.43 22.32 -11.44
CA THR A 434 -20.74 22.57 -10.81
C THR A 434 -21.85 21.91 -11.62
N PRO A 435 -23.06 21.70 -11.04
CA PRO A 435 -24.23 21.32 -11.83
C PRO A 435 -24.57 22.40 -12.89
N LYS A 436 -25.06 21.99 -14.06
CA LYS A 436 -25.48 22.91 -15.13
C LYS A 436 -26.54 23.88 -14.63
N GLY A 437 -26.36 25.15 -14.97
CA GLY A 437 -27.27 26.24 -14.59
C GLY A 437 -27.03 26.77 -13.17
N THR A 438 -26.01 26.30 -12.47
CA THR A 438 -25.51 26.97 -11.30
C THR A 438 -24.85 28.29 -11.76
N SER A 439 -25.32 29.42 -11.25
CA SER A 439 -24.63 30.71 -11.49
C SER A 439 -23.27 30.71 -10.82
N PRO A 440 -22.24 31.34 -11.41
CA PRO A 440 -21.00 31.63 -10.70
C PRO A 440 -21.34 32.25 -9.35
N ILE A 441 -20.82 31.63 -8.28
CA ILE A 441 -21.14 32.12 -6.95
C ILE A 441 -20.19 33.27 -6.62
N ASP A 442 -20.76 34.42 -6.41
CA ASP A 442 -20.17 35.58 -5.79
C ASP A 442 -19.97 35.33 -4.27
N TRP A 443 -19.08 34.36 -3.95
CA TRP A 443 -18.81 33.95 -2.56
C TRP A 443 -17.48 34.50 -2.03
N SER A 444 -16.54 34.83 -2.91
CA SER A 444 -15.19 35.24 -2.54
C SER A 444 -15.20 36.57 -1.77
N ASP A 445 -16.00 37.53 -2.18
CA ASP A 445 -16.12 38.83 -1.52
C ASP A 445 -16.95 38.84 -0.22
N LYS A 446 -17.71 37.75 0.03
CA LYS A 446 -18.69 37.69 1.14
C LYS A 446 -18.32 36.60 2.16
N LEU A 447 -17.26 35.86 1.93
CA LEU A 447 -16.82 34.82 2.84
C LEU A 447 -16.01 35.47 3.98
N THR A 448 -16.63 35.54 5.16
CA THR A 448 -16.03 36.13 6.37
C THR A 448 -16.09 35.19 7.55
N LEU A 449 -15.97 33.88 7.28
CA LEU A 449 -16.11 32.85 8.31
C LEU A 449 -15.06 33.00 9.43
N GLY A 450 -13.90 33.56 9.11
CA GLY A 450 -12.85 33.87 10.07
C GLY A 450 -13.24 34.95 11.09
N GLU A 451 -14.20 35.86 10.74
CA GLU A 451 -14.71 36.92 11.60
C GLU A 451 -16.05 36.53 12.27
N ALA A 452 -16.61 35.37 11.89
CA ALA A 452 -17.90 34.93 12.40
C ALA A 452 -17.91 34.80 13.93
N SER A 453 -19.03 35.19 14.54
CA SER A 453 -19.26 34.99 15.97
C SER A 453 -19.28 33.52 16.32
N PRO A 454 -18.99 33.14 17.56
CA PRO A 454 -19.11 31.75 18.00
C PRO A 454 -20.49 31.15 17.76
N GLU A 455 -21.57 31.94 17.87
CA GLU A 455 -22.94 31.53 17.61
C GLU A 455 -23.22 31.22 16.14
N GLU A 456 -22.65 32.06 15.22
CA GLU A 456 -22.72 31.80 13.78
C GLU A 456 -21.93 30.52 13.40
N LEU A 457 -20.71 30.34 13.93
CA LEU A 457 -19.91 29.14 13.74
C LEU A 457 -20.66 27.88 14.23
N MET A 458 -21.30 27.96 15.40
CA MET A 458 -22.11 26.86 15.92
C MET A 458 -23.27 26.51 14.95
N GLY A 459 -23.88 27.49 14.30
CA GLY A 459 -24.88 27.27 13.25
C GLY A 459 -24.34 26.52 12.04
N HIS A 460 -23.10 26.79 11.64
CA HIS A 460 -22.43 26.13 10.51
C HIS A 460 -22.08 24.66 10.80
N LEU A 461 -22.05 24.17 12.03
CA LEU A 461 -21.87 22.74 12.33
C LEU A 461 -22.95 21.85 11.71
N SER A 462 -24.13 22.41 11.40
CA SER A 462 -25.22 21.72 10.73
C SER A 462 -25.29 21.94 9.22
N HIS A 463 -24.34 22.63 8.64
CA HIS A 463 -24.32 22.95 7.22
C HIS A 463 -24.21 21.66 6.37
N LYS A 464 -24.88 21.61 5.22
CA LYS A 464 -24.85 20.42 4.35
C LYS A 464 -23.45 20.14 3.78
N ASN A 465 -22.74 21.19 3.34
CA ASN A 465 -21.38 21.10 2.83
C ASN A 465 -20.37 20.96 3.99
N ALA A 466 -19.50 19.94 3.92
CA ALA A 466 -18.49 19.66 4.94
C ALA A 466 -17.43 20.76 5.08
N TRP A 467 -17.13 21.53 4.02
CA TRP A 467 -16.20 22.66 4.13
C TRP A 467 -16.58 23.62 5.26
N TRP A 468 -17.85 23.99 5.33
CA TRP A 468 -18.39 24.86 6.39
C TRP A 468 -18.33 24.19 7.76
N ARG A 469 -18.74 22.92 7.86
CA ARG A 469 -18.76 22.21 9.14
C ARG A 469 -17.36 22.07 9.73
N MET A 470 -16.40 21.64 8.90
CA MET A 470 -15.02 21.39 9.33
C MET A 470 -14.31 22.69 9.74
N ASN A 471 -14.47 23.76 8.96
CA ASN A 471 -13.88 25.06 9.32
C ASN A 471 -14.53 25.66 10.56
N ALA A 472 -15.86 25.56 10.71
CA ALA A 472 -16.56 26.01 11.91
C ALA A 472 -16.09 25.23 13.16
N GLN A 473 -16.00 23.89 13.07
CA GLN A 473 -15.46 23.05 14.14
C GLN A 473 -14.03 23.49 14.50
N ARG A 474 -13.14 23.59 13.52
CA ARG A 474 -11.76 23.99 13.70
C ARG A 474 -11.65 25.34 14.45
N ILE A 475 -12.36 26.35 13.97
CA ILE A 475 -12.32 27.71 14.56
C ILE A 475 -12.91 27.71 15.99
N LEU A 476 -14.00 26.95 16.24
CA LEU A 476 -14.57 26.81 17.58
C LEU A 476 -13.60 26.10 18.55
N VAL A 477 -12.92 25.06 18.08
CA VAL A 477 -11.90 24.35 18.87
C VAL A 477 -10.70 25.26 19.19
N ASP A 478 -10.28 26.09 18.24
CA ASP A 478 -9.18 27.05 18.46
C ASP A 478 -9.56 28.15 19.45
N ARG A 479 -10.75 28.75 19.29
CA ARG A 479 -11.22 29.87 20.12
C ARG A 479 -11.72 29.48 21.50
N LYS A 480 -12.19 28.23 21.67
CA LYS A 480 -12.71 27.63 22.91
C LYS A 480 -13.75 28.50 23.63
N PRO A 481 -14.85 28.90 22.96
CA PRO A 481 -15.90 29.72 23.58
C PRO A 481 -16.70 28.90 24.58
N THR A 482 -16.23 28.84 25.83
CA THR A 482 -16.80 27.97 26.89
C THR A 482 -18.26 28.28 27.23
N ASN A 483 -18.71 29.54 26.99
CA ASN A 483 -20.12 29.94 27.13
C ASN A 483 -21.07 29.21 26.19
N LEU A 484 -20.59 28.64 25.07
CA LEU A 484 -21.40 27.86 24.12
C LEU A 484 -21.55 26.38 24.48
N SER A 485 -20.79 25.87 25.45
CA SER A 485 -20.83 24.43 25.79
C SER A 485 -22.24 23.91 26.08
N PRO A 486 -23.15 24.62 26.78
CA PRO A 486 -24.52 24.14 26.98
C PRO A 486 -25.33 24.01 25.68
N SER A 487 -25.18 24.97 24.75
CA SER A 487 -25.88 24.93 23.45
C SER A 487 -25.32 23.84 22.54
N LEU A 488 -23.99 23.65 22.52
CA LEU A 488 -23.35 22.56 21.78
C LEU A 488 -23.77 21.19 22.31
N LYS A 489 -23.91 21.00 23.63
CA LYS A 489 -24.44 19.77 24.24
C LYS A 489 -25.87 19.49 23.82
N GLN A 490 -26.71 20.54 23.77
CA GLN A 490 -28.07 20.41 23.29
C GLN A 490 -28.09 19.97 21.79
N ILE A 491 -27.28 20.62 20.94
CA ILE A 491 -27.16 20.21 19.53
C ILE A 491 -26.68 18.76 19.43
N ALA A 492 -25.65 18.36 20.16
CA ALA A 492 -25.08 17.00 20.13
C ALA A 492 -26.11 15.89 20.41
N VAL A 493 -27.10 16.17 21.28
CA VAL A 493 -28.08 15.14 21.71
C VAL A 493 -29.41 15.27 20.93
N SER A 494 -29.85 16.46 20.55
CA SER A 494 -31.18 16.72 20.04
C SER A 494 -31.26 17.61 18.81
N GLY A 495 -30.15 17.97 18.20
CA GLY A 495 -30.11 18.75 16.96
C GLY A 495 -30.79 18.00 15.80
N GLU A 496 -31.46 18.72 14.91
CA GLU A 496 -32.18 18.10 13.77
C GLU A 496 -31.21 17.44 12.78
N SER A 497 -30.09 18.08 12.47
CA SER A 497 -29.09 17.57 11.53
C SER A 497 -28.22 16.50 12.17
N PRO A 498 -28.13 15.30 11.60
CA PRO A 498 -27.17 14.27 12.04
C PRO A 498 -25.72 14.78 12.05
N MET A 499 -25.35 15.52 10.99
CA MET A 499 -24.01 16.11 10.89
C MET A 499 -23.80 17.18 11.97
N GLY A 500 -24.82 17.98 12.26
CA GLY A 500 -24.77 18.94 13.36
C GLY A 500 -24.54 18.26 14.73
N ARG A 501 -25.21 17.15 15.00
CA ARG A 501 -25.00 16.37 16.23
C ARG A 501 -23.58 15.81 16.30
N LEU A 502 -23.12 15.22 15.21
CA LEU A 502 -21.79 14.65 15.11
C LEU A 502 -20.69 15.69 15.33
N HIS A 503 -20.75 16.80 14.57
CA HIS A 503 -19.76 17.87 14.69
C HIS A 503 -19.80 18.57 16.05
N ALA A 504 -20.97 18.70 16.69
CA ALA A 504 -21.09 19.24 18.03
C ALA A 504 -20.39 18.34 19.08
N LEU A 505 -20.50 17.01 18.97
CA LEU A 505 -19.78 16.06 19.83
C LEU A 505 -18.27 16.26 19.73
N TRP A 506 -17.73 16.30 18.51
CA TRP A 506 -16.28 16.45 18.29
C TRP A 506 -15.78 17.85 18.58
N THR A 507 -16.63 18.89 18.38
CA THR A 507 -16.32 20.26 18.82
C THR A 507 -16.19 20.33 20.35
N LEU A 508 -17.15 19.75 21.09
CA LEU A 508 -17.08 19.67 22.55
C LEU A 508 -15.84 18.91 23.03
N GLN A 509 -15.48 17.83 22.34
CA GLN A 509 -14.24 17.08 22.64
C GLN A 509 -13.00 17.95 22.44
N GLY A 510 -12.86 18.62 21.30
CA GLY A 510 -11.71 19.49 21.01
C GLY A 510 -11.61 20.70 21.91
N MET A 511 -12.75 21.25 22.39
CA MET A 511 -12.81 22.32 23.38
C MET A 511 -12.50 21.84 24.82
N GLY A 512 -12.46 20.51 25.07
CA GLY A 512 -12.35 19.94 26.41
C GLY A 512 -13.62 20.11 27.25
N ALA A 513 -14.79 20.25 26.61
CA ALA A 513 -16.10 20.51 27.24
C ALA A 513 -17.09 19.36 27.10
N LEU A 514 -16.70 18.24 26.44
CA LEU A 514 -17.50 17.03 26.34
C LEU A 514 -17.65 16.38 27.73
N ASP A 515 -18.87 15.95 28.04
CA ASP A 515 -19.14 15.21 29.28
C ASP A 515 -19.82 13.85 29.02
N VAL A 516 -19.92 13.06 30.08
CA VAL A 516 -20.43 11.70 30.03
C VAL A 516 -21.92 11.65 29.67
N GLU A 517 -22.71 12.62 30.13
CA GLU A 517 -24.15 12.71 29.85
C GLU A 517 -24.42 12.97 28.39
N THR A 518 -23.63 13.81 27.76
CA THR A 518 -23.73 14.11 26.31
C THR A 518 -23.39 12.87 25.50
N VAL A 519 -22.34 12.14 25.85
CA VAL A 519 -21.98 10.88 25.18
C VAL A 519 -23.06 9.83 25.38
N ALA A 520 -23.57 9.67 26.61
CA ALA A 520 -24.67 8.73 26.94
C ALA A 520 -25.93 9.01 26.12
N GLY A 521 -26.27 10.29 25.89
CA GLY A 521 -27.34 10.70 25.00
C GLY A 521 -27.10 10.27 23.56
N ALA A 522 -25.92 10.49 23.04
CA ALA A 522 -25.52 10.18 21.66
C ALA A 522 -25.42 8.68 21.35
N LEU A 523 -25.20 7.81 22.37
CA LEU A 523 -25.28 6.34 22.20
C LEU A 523 -26.66 5.84 21.75
N ASN A 524 -27.70 6.65 21.89
CA ASN A 524 -29.07 6.34 21.48
C ASN A 524 -29.49 7.10 20.20
N ASP A 525 -28.56 7.68 19.46
CA ASP A 525 -28.87 8.45 18.25
C ASP A 525 -29.58 7.58 17.20
N PRO A 526 -30.58 8.08 16.46
CA PRO A 526 -31.25 7.34 15.40
C PRO A 526 -30.31 6.99 14.24
N VAL A 527 -29.21 7.76 14.02
CA VAL A 527 -28.28 7.57 12.92
C VAL A 527 -27.09 6.72 13.37
N PRO A 528 -26.83 5.58 12.71
CA PRO A 528 -25.76 4.65 13.12
C PRO A 528 -24.37 5.31 13.23
N GLY A 529 -23.98 6.13 12.23
CA GLY A 529 -22.66 6.77 12.27
C GLY A 529 -22.47 7.75 13.44
N VAL A 530 -23.56 8.35 13.97
CA VAL A 530 -23.47 9.15 15.20
C VAL A 530 -23.29 8.24 16.42
N ARG A 531 -24.04 7.11 16.49
CA ARG A 531 -23.85 6.11 17.57
C ARG A 531 -22.44 5.51 17.56
N GLU A 532 -21.90 5.19 16.39
CA GLU A 532 -20.53 4.69 16.21
C GLU A 532 -19.51 5.66 16.80
N ASN A 533 -19.60 6.95 16.45
CA ASN A 533 -18.74 7.99 17.00
C ASN A 533 -18.96 8.20 18.51
N ALA A 534 -20.20 8.07 19.02
CA ALA A 534 -20.48 8.12 20.45
C ALA A 534 -19.83 6.95 21.20
N VAL A 535 -19.82 5.73 20.62
CA VAL A 535 -19.10 4.57 21.16
C VAL A 535 -17.60 4.87 21.24
N LYS A 536 -17.00 5.43 20.19
CA LYS A 536 -15.58 5.85 20.18
C LYS A 536 -15.32 6.92 21.24
N LEU A 537 -16.13 7.96 21.31
CA LEU A 537 -15.98 9.03 22.31
C LEU A 537 -16.18 8.55 23.77
N SER A 538 -16.94 7.48 23.99
CA SER A 538 -17.12 6.90 25.32
C SER A 538 -15.81 6.40 25.93
N GLU A 539 -14.82 6.06 25.11
CA GLU A 539 -13.50 5.59 25.55
C GLU A 539 -12.79 6.60 26.45
N LEU A 540 -13.04 7.89 26.25
CA LEU A 540 -12.51 8.96 27.10
C LEU A 540 -12.99 8.91 28.54
N PHE A 541 -14.13 8.25 28.78
CA PHE A 541 -14.81 8.25 30.07
C PHE A 541 -14.86 6.87 30.74
N LEU A 542 -14.40 5.79 30.09
CA LEU A 542 -14.53 4.43 30.64
C LEU A 542 -13.89 4.26 32.02
N ALA A 543 -12.76 4.94 32.28
CA ALA A 543 -12.07 4.87 33.56
C ALA A 543 -12.75 5.67 34.66
N SER A 544 -13.46 6.78 34.31
CA SER A 544 -14.06 7.70 35.26
C SER A 544 -15.55 7.51 35.46
N SER A 545 -16.25 6.89 34.51
CA SER A 545 -17.70 6.84 34.44
C SER A 545 -18.20 5.43 34.04
N PRO A 546 -18.07 4.44 34.94
CA PRO A 546 -18.46 3.05 34.68
C PRO A 546 -19.95 2.88 34.40
N GLU A 547 -20.78 3.87 34.68
CA GLU A 547 -22.22 3.92 34.38
C GLU A 547 -22.53 3.94 32.88
N LEU A 548 -21.54 4.24 31.99
CA LEU A 548 -21.69 4.10 30.56
C LEU A 548 -21.69 2.63 30.10
N VAL A 549 -21.06 1.73 30.85
CA VAL A 549 -20.87 0.34 30.43
C VAL A 549 -22.20 -0.37 30.11
N PRO A 550 -23.29 -0.28 30.95
CA PRO A 550 -24.59 -0.88 30.61
C PRO A 550 -25.17 -0.37 29.27
N GLN A 551 -25.00 0.91 28.94
CA GLN A 551 -25.50 1.49 27.70
C GLN A 551 -24.69 0.99 26.49
N LEU A 552 -23.36 0.91 26.61
CA LEU A 552 -22.49 0.31 25.60
C LEU A 552 -22.87 -1.16 25.37
N LEU A 553 -23.05 -1.93 26.42
CA LEU A 553 -23.45 -3.35 26.31
C LEU A 553 -24.82 -3.56 25.61
N ALA A 554 -25.73 -2.60 25.70
CA ALA A 554 -27.00 -2.65 24.98
C ALA A 554 -26.81 -2.56 23.44
N LEU A 555 -25.77 -1.91 22.96
CA LEU A 555 -25.45 -1.77 21.53
C LEU A 555 -24.89 -3.05 20.89
N LYS A 556 -24.67 -4.13 21.66
CA LYS A 556 -24.29 -5.43 21.09
C LYS A 556 -25.34 -5.97 20.10
N ASP A 557 -26.59 -5.54 20.25
CA ASP A 557 -27.71 -5.90 19.39
C ASP A 557 -28.03 -4.83 18.33
N ASP A 558 -27.18 -3.83 18.17
CA ASP A 558 -27.36 -2.79 17.13
C ASP A 558 -27.53 -3.41 15.74
N SER A 559 -28.41 -2.83 14.94
CA SER A 559 -28.66 -3.31 13.57
C SER A 559 -27.50 -3.03 12.63
N ASP A 560 -26.73 -1.97 12.89
CA ASP A 560 -25.62 -1.56 12.04
C ASP A 560 -24.32 -2.32 12.37
N PRO A 561 -23.67 -2.97 11.40
CA PRO A 561 -22.44 -3.72 11.63
C PRO A 561 -21.24 -2.84 12.04
N LYS A 562 -21.18 -1.57 11.59
CA LYS A 562 -20.09 -0.65 11.96
C LYS A 562 -20.19 -0.20 13.42
N VAL A 563 -21.42 0.02 13.92
CA VAL A 563 -21.65 0.28 15.35
C VAL A 563 -21.20 -0.91 16.19
N ARG A 564 -21.58 -2.15 15.78
CA ARG A 564 -21.15 -3.37 16.48
C ARG A 564 -19.63 -3.57 16.41
N PHE A 565 -19.01 -3.25 15.26
CA PHE A 565 -17.57 -3.34 15.06
C PHE A 565 -16.81 -2.35 15.95
N GLN A 566 -17.21 -1.08 15.99
CA GLN A 566 -16.65 -0.09 16.90
C GLN A 566 -16.84 -0.52 18.36
N LEU A 567 -18.02 -1.02 18.70
CA LEU A 567 -18.30 -1.54 20.05
C LEU A 567 -17.36 -2.69 20.42
N MET A 568 -17.11 -3.64 19.50
CA MET A 568 -16.15 -4.74 19.73
C MET A 568 -14.78 -4.20 20.13
N GLN A 569 -14.29 -3.18 19.44
CA GLN A 569 -13.02 -2.53 19.71
C GLN A 569 -13.03 -1.83 21.07
N THR A 570 -14.05 -1.02 21.35
CA THR A 570 -14.20 -0.25 22.58
C THR A 570 -14.33 -1.15 23.82
N LEU A 571 -15.09 -2.26 23.72
CA LEU A 571 -15.23 -3.24 24.82
C LEU A 571 -13.89 -3.91 25.19
N GLY A 572 -12.89 -3.85 24.32
CA GLY A 572 -11.53 -4.29 24.61
C GLY A 572 -10.82 -3.50 25.73
N TYR A 573 -11.30 -2.30 26.04
CA TYR A 573 -10.82 -1.50 27.19
C TYR A 573 -11.48 -1.83 28.52
N ILE A 574 -12.51 -2.70 28.54
CA ILE A 574 -13.34 -2.96 29.70
C ILE A 574 -13.06 -4.38 30.23
N GLU A 575 -12.31 -4.48 31.32
CA GLU A 575 -12.02 -5.75 32.00
C GLU A 575 -13.19 -6.16 32.91
N SER A 576 -14.26 -6.69 32.32
CA SER A 576 -15.40 -7.23 33.07
C SER A 576 -16.00 -8.45 32.39
N GLU A 577 -16.66 -9.32 33.18
CA GLU A 577 -17.33 -10.51 32.64
C GLU A 577 -18.43 -10.13 31.65
N SER A 578 -19.19 -9.07 31.91
CA SER A 578 -20.25 -8.60 31.01
C SER A 578 -19.69 -8.11 29.67
N ALA A 579 -18.58 -7.39 29.67
CA ALA A 579 -17.89 -6.97 28.43
C ALA A 579 -17.33 -8.17 27.66
N PHE A 580 -16.75 -9.15 28.36
CA PHE A 580 -16.29 -10.39 27.71
C PHE A 580 -17.44 -11.16 27.07
N GLN A 581 -18.59 -11.31 27.76
CA GLN A 581 -19.75 -11.99 27.19
C GLN A 581 -20.29 -11.25 25.96
N ALA A 582 -20.35 -9.92 26.00
CA ALA A 582 -20.78 -9.10 24.86
C ALA A 582 -19.84 -9.26 23.66
N ARG A 583 -18.50 -9.21 23.88
CA ARG A 583 -17.50 -9.44 22.79
C ARG A 583 -17.65 -10.85 22.21
N LYS A 584 -17.89 -11.86 23.04
CA LYS A 584 -18.14 -13.22 22.59
C LYS A 584 -19.41 -13.31 21.72
N GLU A 585 -20.50 -12.68 22.13
CA GLU A 585 -21.74 -12.66 21.36
C GLU A 585 -21.58 -11.94 20.02
N LEU A 586 -20.90 -10.81 20.00
CA LEU A 586 -20.56 -10.05 18.78
C LEU A 586 -19.71 -10.90 17.82
N LEU A 587 -18.67 -11.56 18.34
CA LEU A 587 -17.81 -12.44 17.54
C LEU A 587 -18.62 -13.55 16.85
N PHE A 588 -19.48 -14.26 17.60
CA PHE A 588 -20.23 -15.37 17.01
C PHE A 588 -21.34 -14.93 16.07
N ARG A 589 -21.87 -13.71 16.24
CA ARG A 589 -22.83 -13.13 15.29
C ARG A 589 -22.22 -12.91 13.93
N ASP A 590 -21.03 -12.34 13.89
CA ASP A 590 -20.39 -11.88 12.67
C ASP A 590 -19.03 -12.64 12.43
N ILE A 591 -18.96 -13.95 12.79
CA ILE A 591 -17.71 -14.73 12.77
C ILE A 591 -17.15 -14.93 11.37
N ASP A 592 -17.96 -14.85 10.34
CA ASP A 592 -17.54 -14.95 8.94
C ASP A 592 -16.80 -13.69 8.46
N ASP A 593 -16.94 -12.57 9.17
CA ASP A 593 -16.20 -11.34 8.90
C ASP A 593 -14.81 -11.40 9.53
N LYS A 594 -13.77 -11.41 8.69
CA LYS A 594 -12.37 -11.43 9.15
C LYS A 594 -12.01 -10.25 10.05
N TRP A 595 -12.63 -9.09 9.83
CA TRP A 595 -12.33 -7.87 10.57
C TRP A 595 -12.91 -7.93 11.98
N VAL A 596 -14.10 -8.52 12.14
CA VAL A 596 -14.70 -8.79 13.45
C VAL A 596 -13.84 -9.77 14.24
N GLN A 597 -13.30 -10.83 13.60
CA GLN A 597 -12.36 -11.74 14.24
C GLN A 597 -11.12 -10.99 14.78
N LEU A 598 -10.51 -10.13 13.96
CA LEU A 598 -9.31 -9.37 14.33
C LEU A 598 -9.60 -8.33 15.42
N ALA A 599 -10.75 -7.66 15.34
CA ALA A 599 -11.19 -6.72 16.39
C ALA A 599 -11.40 -7.44 17.75
N ALA A 600 -11.97 -8.65 17.74
CA ALA A 600 -12.13 -9.45 18.95
C ALA A 600 -10.78 -9.82 19.61
N LEU A 601 -9.74 -10.03 18.77
CA LEU A 601 -8.39 -10.37 19.24
C LEU A 601 -7.55 -9.14 19.60
N SER A 602 -7.94 -7.94 19.22
CA SER A 602 -7.20 -6.70 19.52
C SER A 602 -7.31 -6.27 20.99
N ALA A 603 -8.23 -6.83 21.76
CA ALA A 603 -8.28 -6.64 23.21
C ALA A 603 -7.00 -7.16 23.89
N PRO A 604 -6.62 -6.71 25.11
CA PRO A 604 -5.47 -7.24 25.81
C PRO A 604 -5.41 -8.76 25.83
N PHE A 605 -4.22 -9.32 25.78
CA PHE A 605 -4.02 -10.79 25.69
C PHE A 605 -4.79 -11.57 26.76
N SER A 606 -4.83 -11.07 28.01
CA SER A 606 -5.59 -11.65 29.12
C SER A 606 -7.08 -11.83 28.79
N GLU A 607 -7.65 -10.92 28.03
CA GLU A 607 -9.05 -10.94 27.67
C GLU A 607 -9.32 -11.69 26.34
N SER A 608 -8.47 -11.51 25.34
CA SER A 608 -8.65 -12.16 24.03
C SER A 608 -8.38 -13.66 24.09
N SER A 609 -7.40 -14.12 24.88
CA SER A 609 -7.13 -15.56 25.06
C SER A 609 -8.28 -16.35 25.68
N ARG A 610 -9.17 -15.69 26.44
CA ARG A 610 -10.38 -16.31 27.00
C ARG A 610 -11.38 -16.77 25.93
N LEU A 611 -11.30 -16.23 24.71
CA LEU A 611 -12.17 -16.63 23.59
C LEU A 611 -11.91 -18.05 23.08
N ILE A 612 -10.79 -18.66 23.44
CA ILE A 612 -10.39 -19.98 22.92
C ILE A 612 -11.41 -21.05 23.28
N ASP A 613 -11.84 -21.14 24.54
CA ASP A 613 -12.78 -22.15 24.97
C ASP A 613 -14.16 -21.99 24.33
N PRO A 614 -14.77 -20.76 24.30
CA PRO A 614 -16.00 -20.54 23.58
C PRO A 614 -15.92 -20.91 22.08
N VAL A 615 -14.82 -20.54 21.41
CA VAL A 615 -14.65 -20.84 19.96
C VAL A 615 -14.54 -22.33 19.72
N LEU A 616 -13.74 -23.05 20.50
CA LEU A 616 -13.60 -24.51 20.36
C LEU A 616 -14.90 -25.27 20.69
N ASN A 617 -15.70 -24.76 21.65
CA ASN A 617 -16.98 -25.38 22.02
C ASN A 617 -18.08 -25.17 20.96
N GLN A 618 -18.03 -24.09 20.21
CA GLN A 618 -18.98 -23.78 19.12
C GLN A 618 -18.43 -24.09 17.72
N TYR A 619 -17.26 -24.69 17.66
CA TYR A 619 -16.56 -24.95 16.42
C TYR A 619 -17.42 -25.73 15.41
N THR A 620 -17.48 -25.20 14.20
CA THR A 620 -17.97 -25.89 13.00
C THR A 620 -16.86 -25.91 11.95
N ARG A 621 -16.81 -26.96 11.14
CA ARG A 621 -15.74 -27.10 10.13
C ARG A 621 -16.01 -26.15 8.95
N THR A 622 -15.67 -24.89 9.15
CA THR A 622 -15.73 -23.81 8.14
C THR A 622 -14.43 -23.02 8.13
N PRO A 623 -14.05 -22.40 7.01
CA PRO A 623 -12.85 -21.57 6.95
C PRO A 623 -12.81 -20.46 8.02
N ALA A 624 -13.96 -19.89 8.37
CA ALA A 624 -14.06 -18.85 9.40
C ALA A 624 -13.64 -19.35 10.79
N TYR A 625 -14.15 -20.52 11.21
CA TYR A 625 -13.75 -21.13 12.48
C TYR A 625 -12.33 -21.62 12.48
N ASP A 626 -11.86 -22.27 11.39
CA ASP A 626 -10.46 -22.69 11.24
C ASP A 626 -9.51 -21.49 11.36
N GLY A 627 -9.81 -20.41 10.65
CA GLY A 627 -9.03 -19.18 10.70
C GLY A 627 -9.04 -18.54 12.10
N MET A 628 -10.18 -18.53 12.78
CA MET A 628 -10.28 -17.99 14.15
C MET A 628 -9.49 -18.82 15.16
N VAL A 629 -9.58 -20.15 15.11
CA VAL A 629 -8.80 -21.07 15.97
C VAL A 629 -7.29 -20.87 15.71
N GLN A 630 -6.89 -20.76 14.46
CA GLN A 630 -5.48 -20.59 14.10
C GLN A 630 -4.94 -19.23 14.61
N LYS A 631 -5.70 -18.13 14.45
CA LYS A 631 -5.30 -16.80 14.96
C LYS A 631 -5.18 -16.78 16.49
N LEU A 632 -6.17 -17.35 17.19
CA LEU A 632 -6.13 -17.48 18.65
C LEU A 632 -4.91 -18.28 19.11
N ALA A 633 -4.66 -19.43 18.50
CA ALA A 633 -3.52 -20.27 18.83
C ALA A 633 -2.19 -19.61 18.48
N SER A 634 -2.11 -18.87 17.38
CA SER A 634 -0.91 -18.10 17.01
C SER A 634 -0.60 -17.00 18.04
N MET A 635 -1.61 -16.29 18.49
CA MET A 635 -1.48 -15.30 19.57
C MET A 635 -0.96 -15.95 20.88
N VAL A 636 -1.47 -17.12 21.23
CA VAL A 636 -0.98 -17.88 22.41
C VAL A 636 0.46 -18.33 22.18
N GLY A 637 0.79 -18.86 21.01
CA GLY A 637 2.18 -19.25 20.68
C GLY A 637 3.14 -18.05 20.77
N ALA A 638 2.73 -16.89 20.25
CA ALA A 638 3.52 -15.64 20.30
C ALA A 638 3.68 -15.08 21.75
N SER A 639 2.82 -15.44 22.69
CA SER A 639 2.95 -15.02 24.10
C SER A 639 4.07 -15.75 24.84
N MET A 640 4.49 -16.91 24.32
CA MET A 640 5.50 -17.82 24.91
C MET A 640 5.14 -18.27 26.34
N ASP A 641 3.86 -18.21 26.75
CA ASP A 641 3.41 -18.70 28.06
C ASP A 641 3.38 -20.23 28.08
N GLU A 642 4.36 -20.82 28.73
CA GLU A 642 4.59 -22.28 28.79
C GLU A 642 3.35 -23.05 29.25
N ARG A 643 2.66 -22.54 30.28
CA ARG A 643 1.50 -23.19 30.85
C ARG A 643 0.32 -23.22 29.87
N THR A 644 0.07 -22.13 29.20
CA THR A 644 -1.00 -22.02 28.23
C THR A 644 -0.70 -22.86 26.99
N ILE A 645 0.52 -22.79 26.46
CA ILE A 645 0.97 -23.64 25.33
C ILE A 645 0.81 -25.12 25.69
N PHE A 646 1.30 -25.58 26.87
CA PHE A 646 1.13 -26.95 27.33
C PHE A 646 -0.34 -27.37 27.37
N THR A 647 -1.20 -26.53 27.91
CA THR A 647 -2.64 -26.81 27.99
C THR A 647 -3.27 -26.98 26.61
N MET A 648 -2.89 -26.11 25.66
CA MET A 648 -3.36 -26.19 24.27
C MET A 648 -2.87 -27.46 23.58
N VAL A 649 -1.58 -27.76 23.69
CA VAL A 649 -0.99 -29.00 23.14
C VAL A 649 -1.69 -30.22 23.72
N LYS A 650 -1.92 -30.26 25.03
CA LYS A 650 -2.64 -31.35 25.70
C LYS A 650 -4.03 -31.55 25.13
N ARG A 651 -4.79 -30.46 24.92
CA ARG A 651 -6.13 -30.53 24.32
C ARG A 651 -6.09 -31.02 22.87
N ALA A 652 -5.15 -30.52 22.08
CA ALA A 652 -5.02 -30.84 20.66
C ALA A 652 -4.58 -32.29 20.40
N THR A 653 -3.85 -32.92 21.35
CA THR A 653 -3.34 -34.27 21.23
C THR A 653 -4.19 -35.32 21.95
N GLN A 654 -5.24 -34.92 22.66
CA GLN A 654 -6.16 -35.87 23.30
C GLN A 654 -6.98 -36.61 22.25
N ARG A 655 -6.98 -37.95 22.35
CA ARG A 655 -7.86 -38.79 21.55
C ARG A 655 -9.31 -38.60 21.99
N ASN A 656 -10.20 -38.42 21.03
CA ASN A 656 -11.63 -38.40 21.31
C ASN A 656 -12.25 -39.76 20.92
N ALA A 657 -13.35 -40.12 21.59
CA ALA A 657 -14.01 -41.43 21.42
C ALA A 657 -14.64 -41.64 20.02
N GLN A 658 -14.70 -40.59 19.20
CA GLN A 658 -15.34 -40.58 17.89
C GLN A 658 -14.34 -40.44 16.73
N ASP A 659 -13.02 -40.37 17.01
CA ASP A 659 -11.92 -40.13 16.08
C ASP A 659 -12.16 -38.91 15.15
N ASN A 660 -12.86 -37.92 15.66
CA ASN A 660 -13.19 -36.67 14.95
C ASN A 660 -12.27 -35.54 15.44
N TYR A 661 -11.27 -35.22 14.61
CA TYR A 661 -10.22 -34.25 14.92
C TYR A 661 -10.40 -33.01 14.03
N ASN A 662 -11.34 -32.14 14.37
CA ASN A 662 -11.75 -31.04 13.51
C ASN A 662 -10.86 -29.79 13.68
N TRP A 663 -10.80 -29.23 14.88
CA TRP A 663 -10.07 -27.99 15.17
C TRP A 663 -8.60 -28.21 15.59
N GLN A 664 -8.22 -29.44 15.95
CA GLN A 664 -6.90 -29.76 16.48
C GLN A 664 -5.76 -29.38 15.52
N PRO A 665 -5.83 -29.69 14.22
CA PRO A 665 -4.78 -29.29 13.27
C PRO A 665 -4.64 -27.75 13.17
N ALA A 666 -5.75 -27.01 13.12
CA ALA A 666 -5.76 -25.56 13.06
C ALA A 666 -5.12 -24.95 14.31
N LEU A 667 -5.44 -25.47 15.50
CA LEU A 667 -4.86 -25.04 16.75
C LEU A 667 -3.33 -25.26 16.79
N LEU A 668 -2.86 -26.45 16.43
CA LEU A 668 -1.43 -26.76 16.43
C LEU A 668 -0.67 -25.94 15.38
N ARG A 669 -1.22 -25.76 14.18
CA ARG A 669 -0.62 -24.88 13.16
C ARG A 669 -0.51 -23.45 13.65
N GLY A 670 -1.56 -22.93 14.29
CA GLY A 670 -1.52 -21.61 14.91
C GLY A 670 -0.44 -21.49 15.97
N LEU A 671 -0.36 -22.45 16.91
CA LEU A 671 0.71 -22.47 17.92
C LEU A 671 2.10 -22.45 17.28
N ALA A 672 2.33 -23.32 16.27
CA ALA A 672 3.61 -23.37 15.56
C ALA A 672 3.96 -22.03 14.90
N GLN A 673 2.99 -21.37 14.28
CA GLN A 673 3.15 -20.06 13.65
C GLN A 673 3.52 -18.99 14.69
N GLY A 674 2.81 -18.95 15.82
CA GLY A 674 3.06 -17.98 16.88
C GLY A 674 4.43 -18.19 17.54
N ILE A 675 4.81 -19.41 17.83
CA ILE A 675 6.12 -19.75 18.40
C ILE A 675 7.25 -19.36 17.45
N LYS A 676 7.14 -19.66 16.17
CA LYS A 676 8.13 -19.29 15.15
C LYS A 676 8.28 -17.76 14.94
N SER A 677 7.29 -16.97 15.35
CA SER A 677 7.34 -15.49 15.25
C SER A 677 8.17 -14.83 16.34
N LYS A 678 8.63 -15.57 17.33
CA LYS A 678 9.42 -15.08 18.49
C LYS A 678 10.72 -15.86 18.64
N GLU A 679 11.72 -15.24 19.23
CA GLU A 679 12.89 -15.99 19.71
C GLU A 679 12.49 -16.84 20.90
N LEU A 680 13.03 -18.09 20.94
CA LEU A 680 12.78 -19.02 22.03
C LEU A 680 13.43 -18.51 23.33
N GLU A 681 12.62 -17.92 24.20
CA GLU A 681 12.98 -17.70 25.59
C GLU A 681 12.34 -18.81 26.44
N GLY A 682 13.12 -19.76 26.95
CA GLY A 682 12.65 -20.80 27.88
C GLY A 682 12.57 -22.22 27.29
N THR A 683 12.29 -23.18 28.17
CA THR A 683 12.21 -24.61 27.82
C THR A 683 10.75 -25.05 27.83
N HIS A 684 10.12 -25.18 26.68
CA HIS A 684 8.77 -25.77 26.54
C HIS A 684 8.79 -27.32 26.62
N SER A 685 9.65 -27.86 27.50
CA SER A 685 9.96 -29.30 27.57
C SER A 685 8.74 -30.19 27.87
N ALA A 686 7.79 -29.68 28.64
CA ALA A 686 6.57 -30.41 28.98
C ALA A 686 5.65 -30.57 27.75
N ALA A 687 5.47 -29.49 26.97
CA ALA A 687 4.70 -29.51 25.73
C ALA A 687 5.38 -30.41 24.68
N ALA A 688 6.72 -30.29 24.52
CA ALA A 688 7.50 -31.11 23.62
C ALA A 688 7.44 -32.57 23.98
N GLY A 689 7.52 -32.95 25.27
CA GLY A 689 7.40 -34.32 25.74
C GLY A 689 6.05 -34.96 25.44
N LEU A 690 5.00 -34.18 25.61
CA LEU A 690 3.65 -34.62 25.29
C LEU A 690 3.44 -34.86 23.78
N LEU A 691 3.96 -33.95 22.95
CA LEU A 691 3.93 -34.11 21.50
C LEU A 691 4.77 -35.31 21.06
N ALA A 692 6.02 -35.42 21.51
CA ALA A 692 6.92 -36.51 21.15
C ALA A 692 6.34 -37.90 21.47
N SER A 693 5.68 -38.03 22.64
CA SER A 693 5.08 -39.29 23.05
C SER A 693 3.82 -39.70 22.29
N ASN A 694 3.13 -38.73 21.67
CA ASN A 694 1.85 -39.00 21.02
C ASN A 694 1.87 -38.94 19.49
N ILE A 695 2.83 -38.23 18.87
CA ILE A 695 2.84 -37.94 17.45
C ILE A 695 2.68 -39.16 16.55
N PHE A 696 3.43 -40.24 16.78
CA PHE A 696 3.38 -41.43 15.95
C PHE A 696 2.20 -42.38 16.24
N ASN A 697 1.51 -42.13 17.35
CA ASN A 697 0.36 -42.94 17.77
C ASN A 697 -0.97 -42.23 17.54
N HIS A 698 -0.98 -40.98 17.03
CA HIS A 698 -2.19 -40.24 16.77
C HIS A 698 -2.84 -40.72 15.45
N PRO A 699 -4.17 -40.97 15.41
CA PRO A 699 -4.83 -41.51 14.24
C PRO A 699 -4.98 -40.54 13.06
N SER A 700 -4.91 -39.23 13.33
CA SER A 700 -5.01 -38.21 12.28
C SER A 700 -3.64 -37.77 11.79
N ALA A 701 -3.37 -37.94 10.49
CA ALA A 701 -2.14 -37.49 9.84
C ALA A 701 -2.01 -35.95 9.88
N GLU A 702 -3.14 -35.21 9.77
CA GLU A 702 -3.14 -33.74 9.87
C GLU A 702 -2.68 -33.25 11.26
N VAL A 703 -3.07 -33.96 12.34
CA VAL A 703 -2.63 -33.63 13.71
C VAL A 703 -1.15 -34.01 13.89
N GLN A 704 -0.70 -35.15 13.33
CA GLN A 704 0.71 -35.55 13.37
C GLN A 704 1.61 -34.51 12.71
N GLU A 705 1.22 -34.06 11.51
CA GLU A 705 1.95 -33.03 10.76
C GLU A 705 1.99 -31.69 11.51
N ALA A 706 0.86 -31.24 12.03
CA ALA A 706 0.77 -29.97 12.80
C ALA A 706 1.54 -30.06 14.13
N ALA A 707 1.55 -31.24 14.77
CA ALA A 707 2.34 -31.50 15.97
C ALA A 707 3.85 -31.40 15.70
N LEU A 708 4.29 -31.95 14.55
CA LEU A 708 5.69 -31.83 14.14
C LEU A 708 6.09 -30.35 13.92
N GLN A 709 5.22 -29.55 13.32
CA GLN A 709 5.48 -28.12 13.11
C GLN A 709 5.67 -27.36 14.43
N VAL A 710 4.93 -27.73 15.49
CA VAL A 710 5.14 -27.18 16.84
C VAL A 710 6.51 -27.62 17.37
N LEU A 711 6.86 -28.91 17.24
CA LEU A 711 8.16 -29.44 17.67
C LEU A 711 9.34 -28.81 16.92
N GLU A 712 9.18 -28.49 15.63
CA GLU A 712 10.16 -27.74 14.85
C GLU A 712 10.42 -26.35 15.43
N GLY A 713 9.41 -25.77 16.09
CA GLY A 713 9.54 -24.48 16.77
C GLY A 713 10.14 -24.57 18.18
N ILE A 714 9.76 -25.54 18.99
CA ILE A 714 10.16 -25.66 20.40
C ILE A 714 11.36 -26.58 20.67
N GLY A 715 11.72 -27.44 19.69
CA GLY A 715 12.83 -28.37 19.82
C GLY A 715 12.55 -29.59 20.72
N LEU A 716 13.59 -30.41 20.91
CA LEU A 716 13.56 -31.65 21.73
C LEU A 716 14.62 -31.66 22.86
N ASP A 717 15.12 -30.48 23.26
CA ASP A 717 16.13 -30.40 24.32
C ASP A 717 15.53 -30.63 25.70
N ASN A 718 16.17 -31.52 26.47
CA ASN A 718 15.75 -31.94 27.81
C ASN A 718 14.30 -32.45 27.91
N VAL A 719 13.83 -33.13 26.84
CA VAL A 719 12.45 -33.63 26.73
C VAL A 719 12.37 -35.06 27.26
N ALA A 720 11.41 -35.33 28.17
CA ALA A 720 11.14 -36.69 28.66
C ALA A 720 10.55 -37.56 27.56
N GLY A 721 11.03 -38.83 27.42
CA GLY A 721 10.59 -39.76 26.35
C GLY A 721 11.20 -39.48 24.97
N LYS A 722 12.21 -38.61 24.88
CA LYS A 722 12.90 -38.27 23.63
C LYS A 722 13.50 -39.53 22.95
N GLU A 723 14.21 -40.37 23.68
CA GLU A 723 14.90 -41.53 23.14
C GLU A 723 13.93 -42.59 22.58
N GLU A 724 12.82 -42.80 23.27
CA GLU A 724 11.76 -43.69 22.81
C GLU A 724 11.10 -43.17 21.52
N ALA A 725 10.82 -41.84 21.45
CA ALA A 725 10.26 -41.22 20.27
C ALA A 725 11.22 -41.29 19.08
N LEU A 726 12.52 -41.02 19.29
CA LEU A 726 13.56 -41.14 18.26
C LEU A 726 13.71 -42.59 17.74
N ALA A 727 13.63 -43.61 18.63
CA ALA A 727 13.65 -44.99 18.23
C ALA A 727 12.45 -45.38 17.34
N GLU A 728 11.24 -44.90 17.69
CA GLU A 728 10.04 -45.12 16.90
C GLU A 728 10.10 -44.35 15.56
N ALA A 729 10.57 -43.11 15.59
CA ALA A 729 10.78 -42.33 14.37
C ALA A 729 11.72 -43.01 13.38
N ARG A 730 12.82 -43.61 13.89
CA ARG A 730 13.78 -44.38 13.08
C ARG A 730 13.13 -45.61 12.47
N LYS A 731 12.33 -46.33 13.24
CA LYS A 731 11.62 -47.53 12.78
C LYS A 731 10.63 -47.19 11.67
N ILE A 732 9.86 -46.07 11.81
CA ILE A 732 8.92 -45.57 10.80
C ILE A 732 9.69 -45.18 9.54
N ALA A 733 10.75 -44.38 9.66
CA ALA A 733 11.56 -43.90 8.52
C ALA A 733 12.09 -45.06 7.67
N MET A 734 12.50 -46.18 8.31
CA MET A 734 13.07 -47.35 7.64
C MET A 734 12.02 -48.34 7.10
N ASN A 735 10.77 -48.25 7.54
CA ASN A 735 9.73 -49.22 7.16
C ASN A 735 9.18 -48.93 5.76
N ARG A 736 9.64 -49.66 4.76
CA ARG A 736 9.24 -49.51 3.35
C ARG A 736 7.81 -49.98 3.05
N THR A 737 7.08 -50.53 4.01
CA THR A 737 5.65 -50.86 3.83
C THR A 737 4.73 -49.68 4.10
N LEU A 738 5.24 -48.62 4.75
CA LEU A 738 4.55 -47.37 5.00
C LEU A 738 4.63 -46.44 3.76
N SER A 739 3.68 -45.51 3.70
CA SER A 739 3.69 -44.48 2.65
C SER A 739 4.91 -43.57 2.73
N GLY A 740 5.24 -42.87 1.64
CA GLY A 740 6.33 -41.91 1.61
C GLY A 740 6.12 -40.74 2.62
N GLU A 741 4.87 -40.34 2.84
CA GLU A 741 4.50 -39.30 3.79
C GLU A 741 4.72 -39.72 5.25
N GLU A 742 4.25 -40.95 5.61
CA GLU A 742 4.48 -41.47 6.97
C GLU A 742 5.98 -41.61 7.27
N ARG A 743 6.77 -42.11 6.31
CA ARG A 743 8.22 -42.23 6.45
C ARG A 743 8.91 -40.86 6.54
N SER A 744 8.44 -39.89 5.75
CA SER A 744 8.91 -38.48 5.78
C SER A 744 8.71 -37.86 7.17
N LEU A 745 7.56 -38.07 7.81
CA LEU A 745 7.29 -37.62 9.17
C LEU A 745 8.35 -38.14 10.17
N GLY A 746 8.67 -39.45 10.09
CA GLY A 746 9.73 -40.05 10.92
C GLY A 746 11.11 -39.43 10.68
N ILE A 747 11.48 -39.19 9.42
CA ILE A 747 12.76 -38.54 9.05
C ILE A 747 12.82 -37.11 9.58
N ARG A 748 11.77 -36.31 9.39
CA ARG A 748 11.68 -34.91 9.88
C ARG A 748 11.74 -34.85 11.40
N PHE A 749 11.17 -35.84 12.11
CA PHE A 749 11.28 -35.92 13.57
C PHE A 749 12.73 -36.20 14.01
N LEU A 750 13.43 -37.10 13.33
CA LEU A 750 14.87 -37.36 13.60
C LEU A 750 15.71 -36.08 13.38
N ALA A 751 15.36 -35.29 12.39
CA ALA A 751 16.03 -34.03 12.05
C ALA A 751 15.82 -32.91 13.07
N LEU A 752 14.99 -33.10 14.12
CA LEU A 752 14.89 -32.19 15.27
C LEU A 752 16.08 -32.32 16.23
N THR A 753 16.92 -33.36 16.04
CA THR A 753 18.17 -33.59 16.77
C THR A 753 19.33 -33.45 15.80
N ASP A 754 20.58 -33.72 16.27
CA ASP A 754 21.75 -33.69 15.39
C ASP A 754 21.65 -34.78 14.28
N PRO A 755 21.49 -34.40 12.99
CA PRO A 755 21.34 -35.34 11.88
C PRO A 755 22.59 -36.20 11.61
N ILE A 756 23.75 -35.77 12.10
CA ILE A 756 25.02 -36.52 11.93
C ILE A 756 24.88 -37.93 12.47
N GLN A 757 24.13 -38.13 13.55
CA GLN A 757 23.86 -39.45 14.14
C GLN A 757 23.17 -40.45 13.19
N TYR A 758 22.47 -39.91 12.16
CA TYR A 758 21.71 -40.67 11.19
C TYR A 758 22.25 -40.58 9.77
N HIS A 759 23.47 -40.01 9.58
CA HIS A 759 24.05 -39.64 8.31
C HIS A 759 23.97 -40.79 7.27
N ASP A 760 24.50 -41.98 7.56
CA ASP A 760 24.54 -43.10 6.59
C ASP A 760 23.13 -43.56 6.19
N MET A 761 22.20 -43.56 7.14
CA MET A 761 20.80 -43.87 6.89
C MET A 761 20.18 -42.87 5.95
N LEU A 762 20.35 -41.56 6.23
CA LEU A 762 19.79 -40.46 5.46
C LEU A 762 20.37 -40.39 4.03
N VAL A 763 21.71 -40.56 3.88
CA VAL A 763 22.38 -40.66 2.58
C VAL A 763 21.84 -41.83 1.76
N GLY A 764 21.55 -42.99 2.42
CA GLY A 764 20.92 -44.15 1.78
C GLY A 764 19.47 -43.91 1.32
N MET A 765 18.79 -42.87 1.87
CA MET A 765 17.42 -42.50 1.48
C MET A 765 17.38 -41.46 0.37
N VAL A 766 18.50 -40.80 0.07
CA VAL A 766 18.62 -39.87 -1.07
C VAL A 766 19.11 -40.63 -2.28
N GLN A 767 18.30 -41.54 -2.82
CA GLN A 767 18.63 -42.35 -3.99
C GLN A 767 17.44 -42.64 -4.89
N VAL A 768 17.71 -42.88 -6.16
CA VAL A 768 16.70 -43.29 -7.13
C VAL A 768 16.00 -44.57 -6.64
N GLY A 769 14.68 -44.56 -6.61
CA GLY A 769 13.86 -45.69 -6.14
C GLY A 769 13.23 -45.51 -4.75
N GLU A 770 13.67 -44.53 -3.95
CA GLU A 770 12.91 -44.08 -2.77
C GLU A 770 11.81 -43.09 -3.17
N PRO A 771 10.66 -43.06 -2.49
CA PRO A 771 9.62 -42.07 -2.75
C PRO A 771 10.14 -40.61 -2.60
N LEU A 772 9.70 -39.70 -3.43
CA LEU A 772 10.15 -38.30 -3.41
C LEU A 772 10.02 -37.62 -2.03
N PRO A 773 8.91 -37.77 -1.26
CA PRO A 773 8.82 -37.21 0.09
C PRO A 773 9.93 -37.73 1.03
N VAL A 774 10.32 -38.99 0.91
CA VAL A 774 11.42 -39.57 1.69
C VAL A 774 12.75 -38.95 1.30
N GLN A 775 13.02 -38.86 -0.02
CA GLN A 775 14.24 -38.28 -0.54
C GLN A 775 14.40 -36.81 -0.08
N LEU A 776 13.35 -36.02 -0.21
CA LEU A 776 13.35 -34.59 0.20
C LEU A 776 13.53 -34.41 1.70
N ALA A 777 12.83 -35.23 2.51
CA ALA A 777 12.97 -35.18 3.96
C ALA A 777 14.39 -35.53 4.43
N ALA A 778 14.97 -36.63 3.86
CA ALA A 778 16.31 -37.04 4.16
C ALA A 778 17.36 -36.00 3.70
N PHE A 779 17.16 -35.43 2.53
CA PHE A 779 18.04 -34.39 1.97
C PHE A 779 18.03 -33.11 2.84
N ARG A 780 16.84 -32.62 3.23
CA ARG A 780 16.70 -31.48 4.14
C ARG A 780 17.28 -31.74 5.52
N ALA A 781 17.18 -32.98 6.03
CA ALA A 781 17.82 -33.36 7.28
C ALA A 781 19.35 -33.27 7.17
N LEU A 782 19.95 -33.84 6.12
CA LEU A 782 21.38 -33.76 5.84
C LEU A 782 21.89 -32.31 5.66
N SER A 783 21.06 -31.45 5.08
CA SER A 783 21.43 -30.05 4.85
C SER A 783 21.61 -29.22 6.13
N LYS A 784 21.08 -29.67 7.27
CA LYS A 784 21.27 -29.03 8.59
C LYS A 784 22.68 -29.25 9.17
N SER A 785 23.41 -30.26 8.66
CA SER A 785 24.79 -30.50 9.08
C SER A 785 25.71 -29.37 8.56
N GLU A 786 26.59 -28.86 9.41
CA GLU A 786 27.60 -27.86 9.01
C GLU A 786 28.79 -28.46 8.28
N ASP A 787 28.88 -29.78 8.19
CA ASP A 787 29.98 -30.53 7.60
C ASP A 787 30.04 -30.36 6.05
N SER A 788 31.24 -30.30 5.50
CA SER A 788 31.54 -30.25 4.06
C SER A 788 31.08 -31.49 3.29
N SER A 789 30.77 -32.62 3.97
CA SER A 789 30.24 -33.85 3.38
C SER A 789 28.95 -33.60 2.59
N PHE A 790 28.10 -32.66 3.06
CA PHE A 790 26.88 -32.30 2.36
C PHE A 790 27.15 -31.67 1.00
N SER A 791 28.04 -30.66 0.93
CA SER A 791 28.41 -30.02 -0.35
C SER A 791 28.98 -31.05 -1.34
N LYS A 792 29.78 -31.99 -0.84
CA LYS A 792 30.31 -33.08 -1.65
C LYS A 792 29.20 -34.01 -2.16
N LEU A 793 28.24 -34.39 -1.30
CA LEU A 793 27.09 -35.19 -1.71
C LEU A 793 26.31 -34.50 -2.85
N VAL A 794 26.10 -33.19 -2.76
CA VAL A 794 25.40 -32.43 -3.79
C VAL A 794 26.14 -32.47 -5.12
N ILE A 795 27.44 -32.16 -5.12
CA ILE A 795 28.26 -32.14 -6.33
C ILE A 795 28.36 -33.55 -6.96
N ASP A 796 28.65 -34.59 -6.15
CA ASP A 796 28.85 -35.95 -6.64
C ASP A 796 27.57 -36.58 -7.23
N ARG A 797 26.39 -36.12 -6.80
CA ARG A 797 25.09 -36.72 -7.21
C ARG A 797 24.22 -35.74 -8.04
N TRP A 798 24.68 -34.55 -8.38
CA TRP A 798 23.89 -33.50 -9.05
C TRP A 798 23.12 -34.05 -10.26
N GLU A 799 23.76 -34.79 -11.14
CA GLU A 799 23.12 -35.32 -12.35
C GLU A 799 22.00 -36.31 -12.08
N SER A 800 22.06 -37.02 -10.95
CA SER A 800 21.06 -38.04 -10.55
C SER A 800 19.85 -37.45 -9.82
N PHE A 801 19.90 -36.15 -9.43
CA PHE A 801 18.81 -35.51 -8.70
C PHE A 801 17.63 -35.18 -9.60
N THR A 802 16.41 -35.38 -9.08
CA THR A 802 15.19 -34.85 -9.68
C THR A 802 15.20 -33.32 -9.64
N PRO A 803 14.35 -32.63 -10.45
CA PRO A 803 14.23 -31.19 -10.40
C PRO A 803 13.97 -30.65 -8.99
N GLU A 804 13.11 -31.32 -8.20
CA GLU A 804 12.75 -30.93 -6.84
C GLU A 804 13.95 -31.09 -5.87
N LEU A 805 14.76 -32.13 -6.04
CA LEU A 805 15.99 -32.29 -5.26
C LEU A 805 17.06 -31.29 -5.66
N ARG A 806 17.18 -30.95 -6.94
CA ARG A 806 18.09 -29.90 -7.40
C ARG A 806 17.71 -28.55 -6.80
N ASP A 807 16.42 -28.23 -6.76
CA ASP A 807 15.93 -27.01 -6.13
C ASP A 807 16.24 -26.97 -4.63
N ALA A 808 15.99 -28.06 -3.91
CA ALA A 808 16.37 -28.22 -2.50
C ALA A 808 17.88 -28.12 -2.28
N ALA A 809 18.67 -28.65 -3.21
CA ALA A 809 20.13 -28.61 -3.15
C ALA A 809 20.68 -27.19 -3.31
N VAL A 810 20.20 -26.44 -4.30
CA VAL A 810 20.58 -25.04 -4.47
C VAL A 810 20.24 -24.22 -3.23
N SER A 811 19.02 -24.40 -2.67
CA SER A 811 18.60 -23.73 -1.44
C SER A 811 19.53 -24.03 -0.26
N ALA A 812 19.90 -25.29 -0.09
CA ALA A 812 20.79 -25.73 0.99
C ALA A 812 22.24 -25.24 0.78
N MET A 813 22.71 -25.15 -0.47
CA MET A 813 24.04 -24.62 -0.80
C MET A 813 24.17 -23.12 -0.55
N MET A 814 23.05 -22.41 -0.39
CA MET A 814 23.05 -20.98 -0.06
C MET A 814 23.05 -20.66 1.44
N MET A 815 23.02 -21.67 2.32
CA MET A 815 22.89 -21.46 3.78
C MET A 815 24.12 -20.83 4.45
N ASN A 816 25.33 -21.00 3.89
CA ASN A 816 26.55 -20.39 4.43
C ASN A 816 27.60 -20.12 3.34
N GLY A 817 28.62 -19.30 3.67
CA GLY A 817 29.64 -18.83 2.72
C GLY A 817 30.49 -19.95 2.13
N GLU A 818 30.80 -21.02 2.88
CA GLU A 818 31.58 -22.15 2.37
C GLU A 818 30.81 -22.90 1.29
N ARG A 819 29.52 -23.17 1.52
CA ARG A 819 28.63 -23.80 0.53
C ARG A 819 28.42 -22.93 -0.70
N ILE A 820 28.23 -21.61 -0.50
CA ILE A 820 28.13 -20.65 -1.60
C ILE A 820 29.40 -20.67 -2.45
N THR A 821 30.57 -20.77 -1.84
CA THR A 821 31.84 -20.86 -2.57
C THR A 821 31.88 -22.10 -3.48
N VAL A 822 31.41 -23.25 -2.98
CA VAL A 822 31.31 -24.49 -3.77
C VAL A 822 30.25 -24.36 -4.88
N LEU A 823 29.11 -23.73 -4.59
CA LEU A 823 28.06 -23.47 -5.57
C LEU A 823 28.56 -22.58 -6.72
N LEU A 824 29.23 -21.47 -6.40
CA LEU A 824 29.80 -20.57 -7.41
C LEU A 824 30.86 -21.28 -8.27
N SER A 825 31.68 -22.15 -7.68
CA SER A 825 32.66 -22.99 -8.45
C SER A 825 31.94 -23.92 -9.41
N ALA A 826 30.86 -24.58 -8.95
CA ALA A 826 30.08 -25.49 -9.79
C ALA A 826 29.36 -24.77 -10.95
N LEU A 827 29.01 -23.49 -10.78
CA LEU A 827 28.45 -22.64 -11.83
C LEU A 827 29.51 -22.21 -12.85
N GLU A 828 30.73 -21.88 -12.39
CA GLU A 828 31.85 -21.52 -13.24
C GLU A 828 32.31 -22.70 -14.08
N ASP A 829 32.36 -23.90 -13.49
CA ASP A 829 32.73 -25.16 -14.16
C ASP A 829 31.62 -25.69 -15.08
N GLY A 830 30.42 -25.09 -15.06
CA GLY A 830 29.27 -25.49 -15.87
C GLY A 830 28.57 -26.78 -15.42
N LEU A 831 28.94 -27.34 -14.25
CA LEU A 831 28.26 -28.48 -13.66
C LEU A 831 26.82 -28.16 -13.29
N ILE A 832 26.61 -26.96 -12.72
CA ILE A 832 25.28 -26.42 -12.41
C ILE A 832 24.99 -25.31 -13.45
N GLN A 833 23.88 -25.46 -14.15
CA GLN A 833 23.43 -24.45 -15.12
C GLN A 833 22.97 -23.19 -14.38
N LYS A 834 23.32 -21.99 -14.85
CA LYS A 834 22.89 -20.70 -14.27
C LYS A 834 21.36 -20.61 -14.11
N ALA A 835 20.63 -21.10 -15.10
CA ALA A 835 19.16 -21.14 -15.08
C ALA A 835 18.58 -21.98 -13.91
N THR A 836 19.31 -22.97 -13.41
CA THR A 836 18.86 -23.82 -12.29
C THR A 836 18.86 -23.09 -10.95
N ILE A 837 19.67 -22.01 -10.82
CA ILE A 837 19.74 -21.24 -9.57
C ILE A 837 18.40 -20.54 -9.31
N GLY A 838 17.71 -20.12 -10.37
CA GLY A 838 16.56 -19.24 -10.27
C GLY A 838 16.95 -17.84 -9.82
N TRP A 839 16.16 -16.87 -10.25
CA TRP A 839 16.47 -15.44 -10.04
C TRP A 839 16.62 -15.07 -8.55
N ARG A 840 15.74 -15.54 -7.65
CA ARG A 840 15.78 -15.22 -6.21
C ARG A 840 17.12 -15.53 -5.59
N ARG A 841 17.65 -16.73 -5.89
CA ARG A 841 18.94 -17.16 -5.38
C ARG A 841 20.09 -16.40 -6.08
N SER A 842 19.91 -16.08 -7.35
CA SER A 842 20.87 -15.25 -8.09
C SER A 842 20.97 -13.86 -7.47
N VAL A 843 19.84 -13.22 -7.14
CA VAL A 843 19.81 -11.92 -6.42
C VAL A 843 20.51 -12.06 -5.06
N GLY A 844 20.16 -13.08 -4.27
CA GLY A 844 20.78 -13.30 -2.96
C GLY A 844 22.31 -13.52 -3.05
N LEU A 845 22.78 -14.18 -4.11
CA LEU A 845 24.23 -14.33 -4.37
C LEU A 845 24.87 -13.00 -4.76
N MET A 846 24.25 -12.22 -5.64
CA MET A 846 24.77 -10.91 -6.12
C MET A 846 24.67 -9.80 -5.08
N ALA A 847 23.82 -9.94 -4.06
CA ALA A 847 23.70 -9.06 -2.91
C ALA A 847 24.37 -9.59 -1.64
N ASN A 848 25.19 -10.63 -1.72
CA ASN A 848 25.83 -11.28 -0.57
C ASN A 848 26.61 -10.27 0.29
N LYS A 849 26.57 -10.44 1.62
CA LYS A 849 27.31 -9.60 2.58
C LYS A 849 28.83 -9.69 2.38
N ASP A 850 29.33 -10.90 2.06
CA ASP A 850 30.73 -11.09 1.73
C ASP A 850 31.03 -10.52 0.35
N GLU A 851 31.91 -9.50 0.32
CA GLU A 851 32.29 -8.81 -0.91
C GLU A 851 32.89 -9.74 -1.96
N THR A 852 33.67 -10.72 -1.53
CA THR A 852 34.33 -11.68 -2.44
C THR A 852 33.28 -12.54 -3.13
N LEU A 853 32.31 -13.06 -2.37
CA LEU A 853 31.21 -13.86 -2.92
C LEU A 853 30.31 -13.03 -3.81
N ARG A 854 30.01 -11.77 -3.39
CA ARG A 854 29.19 -10.83 -4.15
C ARG A 854 29.81 -10.50 -5.52
N VAL A 855 31.09 -10.11 -5.54
CA VAL A 855 31.79 -9.77 -6.79
C VAL A 855 31.85 -10.97 -7.72
N ARG A 856 32.14 -12.17 -7.17
CA ARG A 856 32.20 -13.41 -7.94
C ARG A 856 30.83 -13.78 -8.51
N ALA A 857 29.78 -13.67 -7.72
CA ALA A 857 28.41 -13.94 -8.15
C ALA A 857 27.97 -12.99 -9.27
N ARG A 858 28.27 -11.68 -9.14
CA ARG A 858 27.99 -10.69 -10.18
C ARG A 858 28.71 -11.02 -11.48
N ALA A 859 30.00 -11.37 -11.44
CA ALA A 859 30.76 -11.76 -12.62
C ALA A 859 30.14 -12.99 -13.36
N ILE A 860 29.54 -13.93 -12.62
CA ILE A 860 28.92 -15.13 -13.17
C ILE A 860 27.48 -14.85 -13.69
N LEU A 861 26.70 -14.10 -12.94
CA LEU A 861 25.23 -14.02 -13.10
C LEU A 861 24.73 -12.74 -13.78
N THR A 862 25.55 -11.65 -13.85
CA THR A 862 25.16 -10.41 -14.53
C THR A 862 25.23 -10.58 -16.05
N ARG A 863 24.25 -10.00 -16.76
CA ARG A 863 24.27 -9.92 -18.22
C ARG A 863 25.24 -8.81 -18.70
N PRO A 864 25.92 -8.99 -19.83
CA PRO A 864 26.69 -7.93 -20.47
C PRO A 864 25.79 -6.76 -20.90
N GLU A 865 26.29 -5.54 -20.82
CA GLU A 865 25.61 -4.35 -21.35
C GLU A 865 25.26 -4.52 -22.85
N GLY A 866 24.03 -4.10 -23.24
CA GLY A 866 23.52 -4.22 -24.61
C GLY A 866 22.93 -5.57 -24.99
N GLU A 867 22.91 -6.57 -24.10
CA GLU A 867 22.25 -7.86 -24.37
C GLU A 867 20.73 -7.76 -24.25
N SER A 868 20.21 -6.93 -23.33
CA SER A 868 18.77 -6.69 -23.16
C SER A 868 18.13 -6.08 -24.41
N GLU A 869 18.80 -5.13 -25.08
CA GLU A 869 18.32 -4.53 -26.34
C GLU A 869 18.21 -5.57 -27.46
N LYS A 870 19.22 -6.43 -27.61
CA LYS A 870 19.19 -7.52 -28.62
C LYS A 870 18.08 -8.53 -28.35
N ILE A 871 17.81 -8.81 -27.08
CA ILE A 871 16.71 -9.71 -26.68
C ILE A 871 15.37 -9.06 -27.06
N MET A 872 15.19 -7.79 -26.73
CA MET A 872 13.99 -7.04 -27.12
C MET A 872 13.79 -7.03 -28.64
N GLU A 873 14.82 -6.75 -29.42
CA GLU A 873 14.77 -6.83 -30.89
C GLU A 873 14.38 -8.24 -31.37
N THR A 874 14.91 -9.28 -30.74
CA THR A 874 14.61 -10.68 -31.11
C THR A 874 13.12 -11.03 -30.88
N TYR A 875 12.50 -10.46 -29.83
CA TYR A 875 11.11 -10.74 -29.48
C TYR A 875 10.11 -9.75 -30.08
N GLN A 876 10.55 -8.65 -30.69
CA GLN A 876 9.66 -7.70 -31.37
C GLN A 876 8.64 -8.35 -32.31
N PRO A 877 8.96 -9.41 -33.09
CA PRO A 877 8.00 -10.09 -33.95
C PRO A 877 6.85 -10.74 -33.17
N ALA A 878 6.99 -11.06 -31.89
CA ALA A 878 5.92 -11.65 -31.08
C ALA A 878 4.68 -10.74 -31.00
N LEU A 879 4.86 -9.43 -31.11
CA LEU A 879 3.78 -8.45 -31.09
C LEU A 879 2.88 -8.49 -32.34
N GLU A 880 3.40 -9.02 -33.45
CA GLU A 880 2.70 -9.14 -34.72
C GLU A 880 2.16 -10.56 -34.95
N LEU A 881 2.67 -11.55 -34.24
CA LEU A 881 2.24 -12.94 -34.33
C LEU A 881 0.86 -13.15 -33.69
N LYS A 882 0.07 -14.05 -34.29
CA LYS A 882 -1.20 -14.46 -33.69
C LYS A 882 -0.94 -15.49 -32.60
N GLY A 883 -1.19 -15.11 -31.34
CA GLY A 883 -1.13 -16.01 -30.19
C GLY A 883 -2.38 -16.87 -30.04
N THR A 884 -2.23 -18.04 -29.40
CA THR A 884 -3.30 -18.95 -29.01
C THR A 884 -3.40 -19.04 -27.48
N ILE A 885 -4.62 -18.91 -26.94
CA ILE A 885 -4.87 -18.82 -25.49
C ILE A 885 -4.47 -20.10 -24.78
N ASP A 886 -4.81 -21.26 -25.35
CA ASP A 886 -4.54 -22.58 -24.75
C ASP A 886 -3.03 -22.85 -24.59
N GLU A 887 -2.24 -22.49 -25.61
CA GLU A 887 -0.77 -22.58 -25.53
C GLU A 887 -0.23 -21.54 -24.58
N GLY A 888 -0.76 -20.30 -24.56
CA GLY A 888 -0.40 -19.27 -23.60
C GLY A 888 -0.66 -19.70 -22.15
N ALA A 889 -1.78 -20.37 -21.89
CA ALA A 889 -2.07 -20.94 -20.57
C ALA A 889 -1.06 -22.05 -20.18
N ARG A 890 -0.56 -22.85 -21.14
CA ARG A 890 0.51 -23.82 -20.90
C ARG A 890 1.80 -23.09 -20.52
N VAL A 891 2.21 -22.10 -21.33
CA VAL A 891 3.43 -21.31 -21.09
C VAL A 891 3.37 -20.62 -19.72
N PHE A 892 2.23 -20.05 -19.34
CA PHE A 892 2.00 -19.45 -18.01
C PHE A 892 2.22 -20.49 -16.90
N ARG A 893 1.59 -21.67 -16.98
CA ARG A 893 1.75 -22.71 -15.95
C ARG A 893 3.19 -23.18 -15.80
N GLU A 894 3.93 -23.28 -16.89
CA GLU A 894 5.32 -23.77 -16.90
C GLU A 894 6.34 -22.74 -16.41
N ASN A 895 6.11 -21.44 -16.68
CA ASN A 895 7.11 -20.39 -16.45
C ASN A 895 6.68 -19.31 -15.43
N CYS A 896 5.38 -19.04 -15.26
CA CYS A 896 4.89 -17.88 -14.53
C CYS A 896 4.14 -18.23 -13.25
N ALA A 897 3.38 -19.35 -13.24
CA ALA A 897 2.45 -19.71 -12.16
C ALA A 897 3.13 -19.97 -10.80
N ILE A 898 4.44 -20.20 -10.78
CA ILE A 898 5.21 -20.35 -9.54
C ILE A 898 5.34 -19.04 -8.75
N CYS A 899 5.13 -17.89 -9.41
CA CYS A 899 5.23 -16.56 -8.81
C CYS A 899 3.97 -15.73 -8.97
N HIS A 900 3.24 -15.89 -10.06
CA HIS A 900 2.10 -15.06 -10.40
C HIS A 900 0.78 -15.84 -10.32
N GLN A 901 -0.25 -15.14 -9.83
CA GLN A 901 -1.62 -15.58 -9.98
C GLN A 901 -2.20 -15.18 -11.35
N MET A 902 -3.23 -15.91 -11.77
CA MET A 902 -4.12 -15.57 -12.85
C MET A 902 -5.55 -15.75 -12.33
N GLY A 903 -6.08 -14.69 -11.68
CA GLY A 903 -7.31 -14.78 -10.90
C GLY A 903 -7.14 -15.61 -9.62
N GLU A 904 -8.27 -15.98 -8.98
CA GLU A 904 -8.23 -16.66 -7.67
C GLU A 904 -7.78 -18.12 -7.72
N ASP A 905 -7.91 -18.78 -8.87
CA ASP A 905 -7.80 -20.25 -8.98
C ASP A 905 -6.47 -20.77 -9.55
N GLN A 906 -5.60 -19.91 -10.08
CA GLN A 906 -4.39 -20.36 -10.78
C GLN A 906 -3.13 -19.62 -10.32
N GLY A 907 -2.08 -20.37 -10.00
CA GLY A 907 -0.76 -19.84 -9.66
C GLY A 907 -0.61 -19.41 -8.20
N LEU A 908 0.49 -18.74 -7.89
CA LEU A 908 0.86 -18.32 -6.54
C LEU A 908 0.98 -16.80 -6.44
N ALA A 909 0.49 -16.25 -5.33
CA ALA A 909 0.49 -14.80 -5.07
C ALA A 909 1.85 -14.30 -4.52
N PHE A 910 2.90 -14.39 -5.33
CA PHE A 910 4.20 -13.78 -5.01
C PHE A 910 4.41 -12.52 -5.85
N GLY A 911 4.32 -12.58 -7.16
CA GLY A 911 4.25 -11.42 -8.04
C GLY A 911 2.82 -10.89 -8.18
N PRO A 912 2.60 -9.81 -8.94
CA PRO A 912 1.27 -9.30 -9.22
C PRO A 912 0.39 -10.36 -9.89
N ASP A 913 -0.92 -10.28 -9.64
CA ASP A 913 -1.91 -11.07 -10.38
C ASP A 913 -1.94 -10.60 -11.83
N LEU A 914 -1.57 -11.49 -12.75
CA LEU A 914 -1.48 -11.15 -14.17
C LEU A 914 -2.85 -10.92 -14.82
N SER A 915 -3.95 -11.32 -14.19
CA SER A 915 -5.31 -10.98 -14.68
C SER A 915 -5.56 -9.47 -14.66
N SER A 916 -4.88 -8.74 -13.76
CA SER A 916 -4.91 -7.28 -13.71
C SER A 916 -4.24 -6.61 -14.92
N LEU A 917 -3.41 -7.34 -15.66
CA LEU A 917 -2.69 -6.82 -16.83
C LEU A 917 -3.47 -6.96 -18.14
N LYS A 918 -4.70 -7.48 -18.12
CA LYS A 918 -5.51 -7.75 -19.32
C LYS A 918 -5.68 -6.53 -20.25
N ASN A 919 -5.67 -5.34 -19.68
CA ASN A 919 -5.84 -4.08 -20.40
C ASN A 919 -4.52 -3.43 -20.83
N ARG A 920 -3.38 -3.93 -20.34
CA ARG A 920 -2.06 -3.40 -20.71
C ARG A 920 -1.67 -3.76 -22.15
N ARG A 921 -0.82 -2.92 -22.75
CA ARG A 921 -0.30 -3.14 -24.11
C ARG A 921 0.60 -4.38 -24.14
N PRO A 922 0.49 -5.21 -25.21
CA PRO A 922 1.36 -6.39 -25.34
C PRO A 922 2.85 -6.05 -25.26
N ALA A 923 3.27 -4.91 -25.83
CA ALA A 923 4.65 -4.45 -25.79
C ALA A 923 5.15 -4.16 -24.36
N SER A 924 4.31 -3.51 -23.51
CA SER A 924 4.65 -3.24 -22.11
C SER A 924 4.80 -4.54 -21.32
N ILE A 925 3.84 -5.47 -21.46
CA ILE A 925 3.92 -6.78 -20.80
C ILE A 925 5.17 -7.55 -21.24
N MET A 926 5.49 -7.53 -22.53
CA MET A 926 6.69 -8.17 -23.08
C MET A 926 7.97 -7.55 -22.50
N THR A 927 8.01 -6.23 -22.36
CA THR A 927 9.15 -5.52 -21.75
C THR A 927 9.35 -5.93 -20.31
N ASP A 928 8.29 -5.99 -19.51
CA ASP A 928 8.34 -6.41 -18.10
C ASP A 928 8.84 -7.87 -17.96
N ILE A 929 8.47 -8.75 -18.91
CA ILE A 929 8.94 -10.15 -18.93
C ILE A 929 10.42 -10.24 -19.29
N LEU A 930 10.88 -9.50 -20.32
CA LEU A 930 12.24 -9.62 -20.87
C LEU A 930 13.27 -8.77 -20.13
N ASN A 931 12.83 -7.66 -19.52
CA ASN A 931 13.68 -6.73 -18.77
C ASN A 931 13.04 -6.30 -17.43
N PRO A 932 12.82 -7.23 -16.49
CA PRO A 932 12.06 -6.98 -15.26
C PRO A 932 12.72 -6.00 -14.27
N ASN A 933 13.99 -5.65 -14.50
CA ASN A 933 14.68 -4.63 -13.70
C ASN A 933 14.53 -3.22 -14.28
N SER A 934 13.93 -3.06 -15.45
CA SER A 934 13.68 -1.73 -16.03
C SER A 934 12.61 -0.98 -15.23
N SER A 935 11.71 -1.73 -14.57
CA SER A 935 10.64 -1.16 -13.78
C SER A 935 10.11 -2.18 -12.75
N ILE A 936 9.89 -1.74 -11.52
CA ILE A 936 9.35 -2.57 -10.45
C ILE A 936 8.03 -1.93 -10.01
N ALA A 937 6.93 -2.68 -10.12
CA ALA A 937 5.63 -2.19 -9.67
C ALA A 937 5.62 -1.98 -8.16
N ASP A 938 4.91 -0.94 -7.71
CA ASP A 938 4.76 -0.62 -6.29
C ASP A 938 4.25 -1.81 -5.47
N GLY A 939 4.86 -2.02 -4.29
CA GLY A 939 4.58 -3.16 -3.42
C GLY A 939 5.24 -4.48 -3.83
N PHE A 940 5.99 -4.50 -4.95
CA PHE A 940 6.73 -5.68 -5.39
C PHE A 940 8.25 -5.52 -5.28
N ASP A 941 8.68 -4.56 -4.46
CA ASP A 941 10.07 -4.37 -4.07
C ASP A 941 10.57 -5.54 -3.22
N LEU A 942 11.79 -5.97 -3.50
CA LEU A 942 12.43 -7.03 -2.74
C LEU A 942 13.11 -6.47 -1.48
N TRP A 943 12.76 -7.02 -0.31
CA TRP A 943 13.29 -6.62 0.99
C TRP A 943 14.19 -7.69 1.59
N GLU A 944 15.23 -7.25 2.29
CA GLU A 944 16.07 -8.09 3.15
C GLU A 944 15.79 -7.73 4.60
N VAL A 945 15.44 -8.74 5.39
CA VAL A 945 15.15 -8.63 6.82
C VAL A 945 16.21 -9.41 7.59
N GLU A 946 17.02 -8.73 8.38
CA GLU A 946 17.91 -9.36 9.35
C GLU A 946 17.22 -9.39 10.71
N LEU A 947 17.10 -10.57 11.28
CA LEU A 947 16.56 -10.75 12.62
C LEU A 947 17.62 -10.52 13.71
N GLN A 948 17.18 -10.31 14.96
CA GLN A 948 18.08 -10.14 16.12
C GLN A 948 19.02 -11.34 16.30
N ASN A 949 18.57 -12.56 15.97
CA ASN A 949 19.38 -13.79 16.02
C ASN A 949 20.36 -13.94 14.84
N GLY A 950 20.40 -12.99 13.92
CA GLY A 950 21.27 -13.01 12.74
C GLY A 950 20.72 -13.75 11.54
N GLU A 951 19.51 -14.32 11.60
CA GLU A 951 18.86 -14.89 10.42
C GLU A 951 18.53 -13.81 9.40
N LEU A 952 18.72 -14.13 8.12
CA LEU A 952 18.40 -13.28 6.98
C LEU A 952 17.23 -13.87 6.20
N HIS A 953 16.24 -13.01 5.94
CA HIS A 953 15.10 -13.35 5.10
C HIS A 953 14.98 -12.33 3.97
N GLN A 954 14.62 -12.81 2.79
CA GLN A 954 14.32 -11.95 1.65
C GLN A 954 12.94 -12.26 1.10
N GLY A 955 12.20 -11.25 0.70
CA GLY A 955 10.86 -11.39 0.15
C GLY A 955 10.21 -10.03 -0.11
N LEU A 956 8.98 -10.08 -0.56
CA LEU A 956 8.13 -8.89 -0.71
C LEU A 956 7.44 -8.62 0.63
N ILE A 957 7.36 -7.36 1.03
CA ILE A 957 6.48 -6.99 2.15
C ILE A 957 5.05 -6.93 1.61
N SER A 958 4.32 -8.04 1.77
CA SER A 958 2.92 -8.13 1.31
C SER A 958 1.97 -7.30 2.18
N SER A 959 2.33 -7.10 3.45
CA SER A 959 1.62 -6.25 4.38
C SER A 959 2.46 -5.93 5.60
N GLU A 960 2.21 -4.80 6.23
CA GLU A 960 2.89 -4.41 7.46
C GLU A 960 1.96 -3.69 8.44
N THR A 961 2.28 -3.84 9.72
CA THR A 961 1.53 -3.27 10.81
C THR A 961 2.49 -2.64 11.84
N PRO A 962 1.98 -1.92 12.84
CA PRO A 962 2.82 -1.44 13.94
C PRO A 962 3.60 -2.54 14.66
N THR A 963 3.12 -3.77 14.67
CA THR A 963 3.68 -4.88 15.45
C THR A 963 4.44 -5.90 14.61
N ALA A 964 4.19 -5.99 13.31
CA ALA A 964 4.77 -7.03 12.45
C ALA A 964 4.85 -6.60 10.99
N ILE A 965 5.71 -7.28 10.23
CA ILE A 965 5.69 -7.32 8.77
C ILE A 965 5.32 -8.72 8.30
N ASN A 966 4.64 -8.80 7.17
CA ASN A 966 4.43 -10.06 6.47
C ASN A 966 5.36 -10.12 5.27
N LEU A 967 6.40 -10.93 5.38
CA LEU A 967 7.38 -11.12 4.32
C LEU A 967 6.94 -12.31 3.47
N ARG A 968 6.48 -12.06 2.26
CA ARG A 968 6.09 -13.08 1.29
C ARG A 968 7.30 -13.57 0.54
N ASN A 969 7.59 -14.84 0.67
CA ASN A 969 8.68 -15.49 -0.05
C ASN A 969 8.21 -16.00 -1.42
N ALA A 970 9.16 -16.26 -2.33
CA ALA A 970 8.88 -16.95 -3.57
C ALA A 970 8.20 -18.30 -3.28
N GLY A 971 7.14 -18.61 -4.03
CA GLY A 971 6.24 -19.73 -3.72
C GLY A 971 5.00 -19.31 -2.90
N GLY A 972 4.77 -17.99 -2.70
CA GLY A 972 3.57 -17.47 -2.04
C GLY A 972 3.48 -17.77 -0.54
N ILE A 973 4.59 -18.17 0.10
CA ILE A 973 4.62 -18.48 1.53
C ILE A 973 4.89 -17.21 2.33
N ASP A 974 3.93 -16.85 3.15
CA ASP A 974 4.00 -15.69 4.03
C ASP A 974 4.74 -16.03 5.34
N LYS A 975 5.72 -15.20 5.71
CA LYS A 975 6.40 -15.24 6.99
C LYS A 975 6.08 -13.98 7.79
N ASN A 976 5.33 -14.17 8.87
CA ASN A 976 5.07 -13.08 9.81
C ASN A 976 6.29 -12.85 10.71
N ILE A 977 6.81 -11.63 10.70
CA ILE A 977 7.98 -11.24 11.47
C ILE A 977 7.57 -10.09 12.38
N SER A 978 7.69 -10.31 13.71
CA SER A 978 7.47 -9.25 14.68
C SER A 978 8.52 -8.13 14.49
N ARG A 979 8.10 -6.88 14.51
CA ARG A 979 9.03 -5.74 14.40
C ARG A 979 10.07 -5.71 15.50
N THR A 980 9.75 -6.25 16.69
CA THR A 980 10.72 -6.37 17.81
C THR A 980 11.88 -7.33 17.49
N ASN A 981 11.68 -8.27 16.57
CA ASN A 981 12.70 -9.25 16.17
C ASN A 981 13.55 -8.77 14.98
N ILE A 982 13.17 -7.65 14.37
CA ILE A 982 13.90 -7.11 13.22
C ILE A 982 15.09 -6.30 13.76
N LYS A 983 16.29 -6.64 13.30
CA LYS A 983 17.51 -5.89 13.54
C LYS A 983 17.73 -4.86 12.43
N THR A 984 17.60 -5.28 11.17
CA THR A 984 17.65 -4.39 10.00
C THR A 984 16.59 -4.78 8.98
N LEU A 985 16.02 -3.78 8.34
CA LEU A 985 15.09 -3.90 7.23
C LEU A 985 15.66 -3.09 6.07
N LYS A 986 16.01 -3.76 4.96
CA LYS A 986 16.71 -3.13 3.83
C LYS A 986 16.03 -3.47 2.52
N LEU A 987 15.77 -2.44 1.71
CA LEU A 987 15.34 -2.59 0.33
C LEU A 987 16.51 -3.14 -0.53
N ILE A 988 16.22 -4.13 -1.37
CA ILE A 988 17.14 -4.62 -2.40
C ILE A 988 16.69 -4.02 -3.73
N GLU A 989 17.55 -3.25 -4.36
CA GLU A 989 17.27 -2.53 -5.60
C GLU A 989 17.31 -3.47 -6.84
N MET A 990 16.48 -4.51 -6.82
CA MET A 990 16.34 -5.48 -7.91
C MET A 990 14.93 -6.06 -7.90
N SER A 991 14.42 -6.28 -9.10
CA SER A 991 13.12 -6.95 -9.27
C SER A 991 13.14 -8.37 -8.71
N ALA A 992 12.04 -8.71 -8.08
CA ALA A 992 11.76 -10.09 -7.69
C ALA A 992 11.47 -11.00 -8.90
N MET A 993 11.21 -10.47 -10.06
CA MET A 993 11.01 -11.24 -11.30
C MET A 993 12.36 -11.63 -11.94
N PRO A 994 12.54 -12.87 -12.41
CA PRO A 994 13.81 -13.34 -12.95
C PRO A 994 14.13 -12.72 -14.32
N THR A 995 15.41 -12.42 -14.54
CA THR A 995 15.95 -12.22 -15.89
C THR A 995 16.28 -13.59 -16.50
N GLY A 996 16.12 -13.76 -17.82
CA GLY A 996 16.48 -15.02 -18.50
C GLY A 996 15.29 -15.90 -18.88
N LEU A 997 14.06 -15.44 -18.67
CA LEU A 997 12.85 -16.16 -19.05
C LEU A 997 12.78 -16.42 -20.56
N GLU A 998 13.40 -15.59 -21.37
CA GLU A 998 13.50 -15.77 -22.83
C GLU A 998 14.24 -17.06 -23.24
N GLN A 999 15.06 -17.62 -22.37
CA GLN A 999 15.74 -18.90 -22.67
C GLN A 999 14.78 -20.10 -22.65
N GLY A 1000 13.62 -19.96 -21.97
CA GLY A 1000 12.60 -20.99 -21.86
C GLY A 1000 11.33 -20.71 -22.69
N ILE A 1001 11.23 -19.55 -23.35
CA ILE A 1001 10.03 -19.10 -24.06
C ILE A 1001 10.42 -18.68 -25.48
N SER A 1002 9.93 -19.36 -26.50
CA SER A 1002 10.16 -18.95 -27.90
C SER A 1002 9.35 -17.70 -28.27
N VAL A 1003 9.69 -17.05 -29.42
CA VAL A 1003 8.97 -15.88 -29.91
C VAL A 1003 7.47 -16.16 -30.13
N GLN A 1004 7.11 -17.36 -30.61
CA GLN A 1004 5.70 -17.75 -30.75
C GLN A 1004 5.04 -17.96 -29.38
N GLU A 1005 5.70 -18.62 -28.46
CA GLU A 1005 5.19 -18.84 -27.10
C GLU A 1005 5.04 -17.52 -26.34
N MET A 1006 5.87 -16.51 -26.61
CA MET A 1006 5.64 -15.14 -26.10
C MET A 1006 4.35 -14.55 -26.64
N ALA A 1007 4.07 -14.67 -27.95
CA ALA A 1007 2.80 -14.22 -28.53
C ALA A 1007 1.60 -14.95 -27.92
N ASP A 1008 1.72 -16.27 -27.68
CA ASP A 1008 0.69 -17.10 -27.04
C ASP A 1008 0.46 -16.65 -25.58
N LEU A 1009 1.52 -16.39 -24.81
CA LEU A 1009 1.47 -15.92 -23.45
C LEU A 1009 0.80 -14.54 -23.35
N LEU A 1010 1.18 -13.60 -24.23
CA LEU A 1010 0.55 -12.28 -24.30
C LEU A 1010 -0.95 -12.37 -24.63
N ALA A 1011 -1.33 -13.28 -25.53
CA ALA A 1011 -2.73 -13.52 -25.86
C ALA A 1011 -3.51 -14.09 -24.66
N TYR A 1012 -2.90 -14.97 -23.88
CA TYR A 1012 -3.51 -15.54 -22.68
C TYR A 1012 -3.68 -14.50 -21.58
N ILE A 1013 -2.65 -13.72 -21.23
CA ILE A 1013 -2.70 -12.70 -20.17
C ILE A 1013 -3.80 -11.66 -20.49
N ARG A 1014 -3.93 -11.24 -21.73
CA ARG A 1014 -4.89 -10.22 -22.15
C ARG A 1014 -6.34 -10.72 -22.27
N LYS A 1015 -6.59 -12.02 -22.21
CA LYS A 1015 -7.93 -12.61 -22.31
C LYS A 1015 -8.39 -13.31 -21.03
N ALA A 1016 -7.65 -13.19 -19.94
CA ALA A 1016 -8.06 -13.72 -18.65
C ALA A 1016 -9.34 -13.00 -18.16
N GLU A 1017 -10.44 -13.77 -18.06
CA GLU A 1017 -11.71 -13.36 -17.43
C GLU A 1017 -11.63 -13.59 -15.93
#